data_bc7ff3a21116ded8f84b942600f08445
#
_entry.id   bc7ff3a21116ded8f84b942600f08445
#
_cell.length_a   1.000
_cell.length_b   1.000
_cell.length_c   1.000
_cell.angle_alpha   90.00
_cell.angle_beta   90.00
_cell.angle_gamma   90.00
#
_symmetry.space_group_name_H-M   'P 1'
#
loop_
_entity.id
_entity.type
_entity.pdbx_description
1 polymer ?
#
loop_
_entity_poly.entity_id
_entity_poly.type
_entity_poly.pdbx_seq_one_letter_code
_entity_poly.pdbx_strand_id
1 'polypeptide(L)'
;MLKKSFIIPAAALLTVGLFIVFNKKPDDKQLANYKPPFIQRPYGSDLPKEPAALPNEWMGYQRTFPYGKIKQDNYLTAIRNAQELHSSNGERDLEWISLGPENIGGRITDLACNPQEPATVYIAAASGGIYKTTDTGLTWQQIFTDAPVISIGDIALDPNNSMVIYAGTGEANASSYSFLGDGLWKSTDGGESWIHSGLESSAYIARIIVDYNNSDRVFAAACGTLFSSSSERGVYRSADGGESWEQVLFLTDSTAAIDLVQHPTNPDILYTAMWERIRGLNYRKSGGETSGIWKTVDGGDNWVELINGLPSGDNIGRIGLDISISNPDILYAFYDQHINEDEDYSFRGIFKTIDGGESWVQTNDNSIMDMSSRFGWYFGQIRIDPGNPDRVYALGVDLVRTENGGSSWEAIAGYWNSDDIHVDHHAMIIDPNTGRVLEGNDGGLYISSNYGNTWEHINNMPLTQFYAIEVDHQMPQRIYGGTQDNNTIRTLTGELDDWHAILGGDGFYTLVHPENSNIIYAEYQWGYLYRSTDGGNVMDYIGYNWEGERTNWSSPLAMDPADPSTLYFGTFRVWKTGNGGDNWLPISGDLTDGDDGSSYHTITTLAVSPHNNEFILAGTDDGHIHLTIDGGSSWQDISGQIPVRWITRVAFDPHDEETIYATLSGFRWDEPLSHVFMSSDLGDNWESISSNLPELPVNCIVIDPEREGNIYIGTDSGIFFSSNSGISWESWSHNIPKVPVTGLKIHNPTRRLICGTYGISAFSLDLDQELAGDINADGVMNILDIVLLVNMVLSDEYNASADINNDGVINILDIVALVNIILIN
;
A
#
# COMPACT_ATOMS: atom_id res chain seq x y z
N MET A 1 -13.78 -55.29 36.57
CA MET A 1 -12.37 -54.95 36.28
C MET A 1 -12.37 -53.95 35.16
N LEU A 2 -12.05 -52.73 35.52
CA LEU A 2 -12.20 -51.52 34.69
C LEU A 2 -11.09 -51.42 33.64
N LYS A 3 -11.48 -51.30 32.36
CA LYS A 3 -10.60 -50.77 31.30
C LYS A 3 -10.60 -49.25 31.36
N LYS A 4 -9.46 -48.64 31.67
CA LYS A 4 -9.26 -47.19 31.47
C LYS A 4 -8.75 -47.01 30.03
N SER A 5 -9.56 -46.40 29.19
CA SER A 5 -9.15 -45.86 27.89
C SER A 5 -8.40 -44.57 28.12
N PHE A 6 -7.18 -44.44 27.61
CA PHE A 6 -6.44 -43.21 27.49
C PHE A 6 -6.90 -42.52 26.19
N ILE A 7 -7.52 -41.37 26.33
CA ILE A 7 -7.74 -40.40 25.23
C ILE A 7 -6.49 -39.57 25.19
N ILE A 8 -5.70 -39.66 24.15
CA ILE A 8 -4.60 -38.75 23.84
C ILE A 8 -5.26 -37.58 23.07
N PRO A 9 -5.08 -36.34 23.47
CA PRO A 9 -5.64 -35.20 22.75
C PRO A 9 -5.04 -35.11 21.34
N ALA A 10 -5.87 -34.84 20.35
CA ALA A 10 -5.49 -34.70 18.94
C ALA A 10 -4.44 -33.60 18.66
N ALA A 11 -4.32 -32.64 19.56
CA ALA A 11 -3.36 -31.54 19.49
C ALA A 11 -1.87 -31.93 19.48
N ALA A 12 -1.53 -33.15 20.06
CA ALA A 12 -0.14 -33.59 20.09
C ALA A 12 0.31 -34.27 18.78
N LEU A 13 -0.63 -34.55 17.87
CA LEU A 13 -0.30 -35.19 16.57
C LEU A 13 -0.10 -34.17 15.44
N LEU A 14 -0.67 -32.95 15.57
CA LEU A 14 -0.48 -31.88 14.60
C LEU A 14 0.90 -31.20 14.74
N THR A 15 1.41 -31.01 15.97
CA THR A 15 2.75 -30.43 16.20
C THR A 15 3.90 -31.33 15.73
N VAL A 16 3.74 -32.66 15.75
CA VAL A 16 4.76 -33.59 15.24
C VAL A 16 4.72 -33.71 13.71
N GLY A 17 3.55 -33.46 13.09
CA GLY A 17 3.42 -33.43 11.64
C GLY A 17 4.09 -32.22 10.98
N LEU A 18 3.99 -31.04 11.59
CA LEU A 18 4.64 -29.81 11.09
C LEU A 18 6.18 -29.89 11.14
N PHE A 19 6.75 -30.44 12.23
CA PHE A 19 8.21 -30.58 12.34
C PHE A 19 8.83 -31.54 11.31
N ILE A 20 8.07 -32.47 10.71
CA ILE A 20 8.58 -33.43 9.71
C ILE A 20 8.56 -32.83 8.30
N VAL A 21 7.72 -31.84 8.03
CA VAL A 21 7.64 -31.19 6.70
C VAL A 21 8.79 -30.20 6.48
N PHE A 22 9.29 -29.56 7.54
CA PHE A 22 10.38 -28.57 7.44
C PHE A 22 11.79 -29.18 7.23
N ASN A 23 11.98 -30.50 7.30
CA ASN A 23 13.29 -31.15 7.13
C ASN A 23 13.52 -31.83 5.76
N LYS A 24 12.65 -31.57 4.76
CA LYS A 24 12.97 -31.96 3.37
C LYS A 24 13.55 -30.76 2.65
N LYS A 25 14.82 -30.83 2.24
CA LYS A 25 15.42 -29.88 1.28
C LYS A 25 14.52 -29.84 0.03
N PRO A 26 14.03 -28.68 -0.38
CA PRO A 26 13.32 -28.53 -1.65
C PRO A 26 14.31 -28.76 -2.81
N ASP A 27 13.82 -29.36 -3.90
CA ASP A 27 14.57 -29.44 -5.16
C ASP A 27 14.66 -28.06 -5.81
N ASP A 28 15.82 -27.70 -6.39
CA ASP A 28 16.11 -26.38 -6.98
C ASP A 28 15.07 -25.90 -8.02
N LYS A 29 14.23 -26.78 -8.53
CA LYS A 29 13.11 -26.44 -9.42
C LYS A 29 11.80 -26.08 -8.69
N GLN A 30 11.72 -26.34 -7.36
CA GLN A 30 10.55 -25.92 -6.56
C GLN A 30 10.74 -24.54 -5.93
N LEU A 31 11.96 -24.03 -5.85
CA LEU A 31 12.25 -22.72 -5.26
C LEU A 31 11.75 -21.55 -6.11
N ALA A 32 11.64 -21.71 -7.43
CA ALA A 32 11.08 -20.69 -8.32
C ALA A 32 9.56 -20.48 -8.19
N ASN A 33 8.84 -21.45 -7.56
CA ASN A 33 7.39 -21.41 -7.35
C ASN A 33 6.99 -21.71 -5.91
N TYR A 34 7.92 -21.56 -4.95
CA TYR A 34 7.59 -21.79 -3.55
C TYR A 34 6.80 -20.57 -3.06
N LYS A 35 5.49 -20.72 -2.92
CA LYS A 35 4.67 -19.85 -2.07
C LYS A 35 4.78 -20.42 -0.66
N PRO A 36 5.49 -19.76 0.28
CA PRO A 36 5.45 -20.21 1.67
C PRO A 36 4.01 -20.11 2.14
N PRO A 37 3.52 -21.09 2.93
CA PRO A 37 2.19 -21.00 3.47
C PRO A 37 2.09 -19.70 4.29
N PHE A 38 1.08 -18.91 4.05
CA PHE A 38 0.67 -17.84 4.95
C PHE A 38 0.42 -18.47 6.30
N ILE A 39 1.35 -18.32 7.22
CA ILE A 39 1.15 -18.80 8.58
C ILE A 39 0.36 -17.70 9.29
N GLN A 40 -0.96 -17.78 9.18
CA GLN A 40 -1.79 -17.09 10.14
C GLN A 40 -1.27 -17.51 11.53
N ARG A 41 -0.86 -16.52 12.34
CA ARG A 41 -0.59 -16.77 13.75
C ARG A 41 -1.78 -17.56 14.27
N PRO A 42 -1.62 -18.77 14.85
CA PRO A 42 -2.76 -19.42 15.47
C PRO A 42 -3.29 -18.40 16.48
N TYR A 43 -4.54 -18.01 16.32
CA TYR A 43 -5.24 -17.15 17.27
C TYR A 43 -5.19 -17.88 18.63
N GLY A 44 -4.17 -17.57 19.44
CA GLY A 44 -4.06 -18.01 20.80
C GLY A 44 -4.94 -17.13 21.65
N SER A 45 -5.52 -17.70 22.70
CA SER A 45 -6.34 -17.02 23.70
C SER A 45 -5.68 -15.82 24.41
N ASP A 46 -4.44 -15.50 24.05
CA ASP A 46 -3.59 -14.48 24.68
C ASP A 46 -3.28 -13.27 23.78
N LEU A 47 -3.84 -13.23 22.55
CA LEU A 47 -3.76 -12.02 21.73
C LEU A 47 -4.71 -10.95 22.26
N PRO A 48 -4.33 -9.65 22.16
CA PRO A 48 -5.22 -8.57 22.50
C PRO A 48 -6.56 -8.74 21.81
N LYS A 49 -7.63 -8.63 22.57
CA LYS A 49 -9.00 -8.87 22.11
C LYS A 49 -9.58 -7.77 21.23
N GLU A 50 -8.80 -6.75 20.93
CA GLU A 50 -9.21 -5.59 20.18
C GLU A 50 -9.09 -5.83 18.66
N PRO A 51 -10.07 -5.37 17.83
CA PRO A 51 -9.98 -5.42 16.38
C PRO A 51 -8.75 -4.70 15.82
N ALA A 52 -8.18 -3.76 16.57
CA ALA A 52 -6.95 -3.04 16.24
C ALA A 52 -5.68 -3.92 16.18
N ALA A 53 -5.73 -5.11 16.75
CA ALA A 53 -4.63 -6.08 16.73
C ALA A 53 -4.49 -6.82 15.38
N LEU A 54 -5.30 -6.50 14.39
CA LEU A 54 -5.20 -7.12 13.06
C LEU A 54 -4.03 -6.52 12.26
N PRO A 55 -3.40 -7.33 11.41
CA PRO A 55 -2.17 -6.99 10.69
C PRO A 55 -2.18 -5.62 9.99
N ASN A 56 -3.24 -5.29 9.37
CA ASN A 56 -3.39 -4.13 8.51
C ASN A 56 -3.84 -2.83 9.20
N GLU A 57 -3.72 -2.77 10.51
CA GLU A 57 -4.12 -1.57 11.28
C GLU A 57 -2.97 -0.57 11.46
N TRP A 58 -1.72 -1.02 11.35
CA TRP A 58 -0.56 -0.24 11.75
C TRP A 58 -0.38 1.07 10.97
N MET A 59 -0.63 1.09 9.65
CA MET A 59 -0.51 2.31 8.86
C MET A 59 -1.54 3.37 9.26
N GLY A 60 -2.78 2.95 9.55
CA GLY A 60 -3.81 3.86 10.03
C GLY A 60 -3.50 4.37 11.44
N TYR A 61 -3.00 3.50 12.31
CA TYR A 61 -2.55 3.90 13.63
C TYR A 61 -1.38 4.88 13.55
N GLN A 62 -0.37 4.57 12.75
CA GLN A 62 0.79 5.43 12.51
C GLN A 62 0.38 6.84 12.10
N ARG A 63 -0.62 6.97 11.21
CA ARG A 63 -1.08 8.27 10.69
C ARG A 63 -2.07 8.99 11.59
N THR A 64 -2.73 8.28 12.50
CA THR A 64 -3.80 8.84 13.32
C THR A 64 -3.44 9.01 14.79
N PHE A 65 -2.35 8.42 15.28
CA PHE A 65 -1.92 8.51 16.68
C PHE A 65 -1.56 9.96 17.07
N PRO A 66 -1.98 10.47 18.23
CA PRO A 66 -2.76 9.78 19.27
C PRO A 66 -4.28 9.95 19.14
N TYR A 67 -4.81 10.60 18.14
CA TYR A 67 -6.23 11.04 18.09
C TYR A 67 -7.18 10.10 17.34
N GLY A 68 -6.67 9.12 16.58
CA GLY A 68 -7.45 8.11 15.89
C GLY A 68 -8.31 8.59 14.73
N LYS A 69 -7.96 9.74 14.13
CA LYS A 69 -8.74 10.34 13.03
C LYS A 69 -7.82 11.05 12.04
N ILE A 70 -8.21 11.11 10.77
CA ILE A 70 -7.61 11.94 9.75
C ILE A 70 -8.66 12.94 9.26
N LYS A 71 -8.33 14.23 9.21
CA LYS A 71 -9.13 15.22 8.49
C LYS A 71 -8.78 15.18 7.01
N GLN A 72 -9.70 14.73 6.19
CA GLN A 72 -9.50 14.62 4.75
C GLN A 72 -9.04 15.95 4.13
N ASP A 73 -9.69 17.06 4.47
CA ASP A 73 -9.35 18.38 3.93
C ASP A 73 -7.90 18.78 4.24
N ASN A 74 -7.39 18.43 5.42
CA ASN A 74 -6.01 18.73 5.79
C ASN A 74 -5.03 17.88 4.98
N TYR A 75 -5.35 16.59 4.82
CA TYR A 75 -4.54 15.67 4.01
C TYR A 75 -4.50 16.12 2.54
N LEU A 76 -5.64 16.38 1.93
CA LEU A 76 -5.72 16.85 0.54
C LEU A 76 -5.03 18.21 0.36
N THR A 77 -5.13 19.10 1.35
CA THR A 77 -4.42 20.38 1.33
C THR A 77 -2.91 20.18 1.35
N ALA A 78 -2.42 19.28 2.21
CA ALA A 78 -0.99 18.96 2.29
C ALA A 78 -0.46 18.33 0.99
N ILE A 79 -1.24 17.41 0.38
CA ILE A 79 -0.93 16.82 -0.93
C ILE A 79 -0.88 17.89 -2.03
N ARG A 80 -1.86 18.80 -2.08
CA ARG A 80 -1.88 19.90 -3.07
C ARG A 80 -0.69 20.86 -2.89
N ASN A 81 -0.34 21.19 -1.65
CA ASN A 81 0.85 22.00 -1.35
C ASN A 81 2.13 21.28 -1.79
N ALA A 82 2.21 19.96 -1.63
CA ALA A 82 3.32 19.17 -2.16
C ALA A 82 3.40 19.24 -3.68
N GLN A 83 2.26 19.18 -4.39
CA GLN A 83 2.21 19.33 -5.84
C GLN A 83 2.66 20.71 -6.32
N GLU A 84 2.29 21.78 -5.60
CA GLU A 84 2.76 23.14 -5.89
C GLU A 84 4.28 23.23 -5.76
N LEU A 85 4.87 22.59 -4.75
CA LEU A 85 6.33 22.50 -4.61
C LEU A 85 6.96 21.66 -5.73
N HIS A 86 6.33 20.56 -6.14
CA HIS A 86 6.80 19.77 -7.29
C HIS A 86 6.82 20.58 -8.59
N SER A 87 5.85 21.48 -8.77
CA SER A 87 5.70 22.29 -9.98
C SER A 87 6.53 23.58 -9.96
N SER A 88 6.84 24.12 -8.76
CA SER A 88 7.49 25.42 -8.61
C SER A 88 9.02 25.37 -8.67
N ASN A 89 9.60 24.24 -8.34
CA ASN A 89 11.02 24.01 -8.48
C ASN A 89 11.26 23.62 -9.94
N GLY A 90 11.85 24.50 -10.74
CA GLY A 90 12.11 24.29 -12.16
C GLY A 90 12.63 22.89 -12.41
N GLU A 91 12.21 22.31 -13.54
CA GLU A 91 12.54 20.93 -13.93
C GLU A 91 14.06 20.71 -13.82
N ARG A 92 14.50 20.13 -12.70
CA ARG A 92 15.81 19.49 -12.69
C ARG A 92 15.65 18.23 -13.55
N ASP A 93 16.49 18.02 -14.50
CA ASP A 93 16.59 16.81 -15.31
C ASP A 93 17.08 15.61 -14.47
N LEU A 94 16.40 15.35 -13.32
CA LEU A 94 16.65 14.18 -12.49
C LEU A 94 15.96 12.99 -13.15
N GLU A 95 16.72 12.01 -13.59
CA GLU A 95 16.18 10.80 -14.19
C GLU A 95 16.19 9.66 -13.18
N TRP A 96 15.07 9.39 -12.55
CA TRP A 96 14.86 8.19 -11.78
C TRP A 96 14.67 6.99 -12.70
N ILE A 97 15.45 5.97 -12.47
CA ILE A 97 15.42 4.73 -13.26
C ILE A 97 14.63 3.69 -12.48
N SER A 98 13.62 3.08 -13.14
CA SER A 98 12.88 1.96 -12.53
C SER A 98 13.81 0.77 -12.27
N LEU A 99 13.64 0.17 -11.09
CA LEU A 99 14.31 -1.05 -10.68
C LEU A 99 13.37 -2.26 -10.69
N GLY A 100 12.09 -2.04 -11.02
CA GLY A 100 11.07 -3.07 -10.85
C GLY A 100 10.72 -3.29 -9.35
N PRO A 101 10.12 -4.44 -9.01
CA PRO A 101 9.75 -5.53 -9.92
C PRO A 101 8.60 -5.18 -10.87
N GLU A 102 8.61 -5.82 -12.04
CA GLU A 102 7.44 -5.91 -12.90
C GLU A 102 6.77 -7.29 -12.78
N ASN A 103 7.54 -8.31 -12.35
CA ASN A 103 7.08 -9.70 -12.23
C ASN A 103 6.49 -10.04 -10.85
N ILE A 104 6.45 -9.11 -9.93
CA ILE A 104 5.76 -9.22 -8.64
C ILE A 104 4.63 -8.21 -8.65
N GLY A 105 3.42 -8.67 -8.39
CA GLY A 105 2.24 -7.82 -8.46
C GLY A 105 2.05 -6.92 -7.24
N GLY A 106 0.87 -6.33 -7.21
CA GLY A 106 0.33 -5.51 -6.13
C GLY A 106 -1.17 -5.40 -6.32
N ARG A 107 -1.88 -4.84 -5.34
CA ARG A 107 -3.33 -4.87 -5.28
C ARG A 107 -4.01 -4.15 -6.44
N ILE A 108 -4.89 -4.89 -7.14
CA ILE A 108 -5.80 -4.39 -8.15
C ILE A 108 -7.20 -4.32 -7.56
N THR A 109 -7.80 -3.13 -7.56
CA THR A 109 -9.12 -2.86 -6.97
C THR A 109 -10.27 -3.01 -7.94
N ASP A 110 -10.05 -2.67 -9.21
CA ASP A 110 -11.07 -2.82 -10.25
C ASP A 110 -10.47 -2.97 -11.65
N LEU A 111 -11.30 -3.43 -12.59
CA LEU A 111 -10.97 -3.71 -13.98
C LEU A 111 -12.07 -3.17 -14.92
N ALA A 112 -11.68 -2.60 -16.05
CA ALA A 112 -12.64 -2.20 -17.09
C ALA A 112 -12.13 -2.61 -18.48
N CYS A 113 -13.00 -3.23 -19.29
CA CYS A 113 -12.73 -3.56 -20.68
C CYS A 113 -13.48 -2.63 -21.61
N ASN A 114 -12.83 -2.18 -22.67
CA ASN A 114 -13.51 -1.43 -23.72
C ASN A 114 -14.39 -2.39 -24.55
N PRO A 115 -15.73 -2.24 -24.55
CA PRO A 115 -16.60 -3.18 -25.25
C PRO A 115 -16.52 -3.08 -26.79
N GLN A 116 -16.01 -1.95 -27.33
CA GLN A 116 -15.82 -1.73 -28.75
C GLN A 116 -14.44 -2.20 -29.22
N GLU A 117 -13.45 -2.22 -28.31
CA GLU A 117 -12.07 -2.66 -28.58
C GLU A 117 -11.60 -3.59 -27.45
N PRO A 118 -11.97 -4.89 -27.47
CA PRO A 118 -11.70 -5.83 -26.36
C PRO A 118 -10.21 -6.06 -26.04
N ALA A 119 -9.29 -5.62 -26.93
CA ALA A 119 -7.87 -5.60 -26.63
C ALA A 119 -7.48 -4.48 -25.66
N THR A 120 -8.34 -3.47 -25.50
CA THR A 120 -8.12 -2.35 -24.58
C THR A 120 -8.71 -2.68 -23.23
N VAL A 121 -7.85 -2.75 -22.22
CA VAL A 121 -8.20 -3.03 -20.83
C VAL A 121 -7.59 -1.96 -19.93
N TYR A 122 -8.32 -1.59 -18.92
CA TYR A 122 -7.90 -0.67 -17.87
C TYR A 122 -7.86 -1.43 -16.53
N ILE A 123 -6.82 -1.15 -15.75
CA ILE A 123 -6.63 -1.69 -14.41
C ILE A 123 -6.55 -0.53 -13.43
N ALA A 124 -7.35 -0.61 -12.37
CA ALA A 124 -7.29 0.29 -11.23
C ALA A 124 -6.48 -0.35 -10.11
N ALA A 125 -5.43 0.33 -9.65
CA ALA A 125 -4.59 -0.13 -8.55
C ALA A 125 -4.93 0.60 -7.24
N ALA A 126 -4.84 -0.09 -6.11
CA ALA A 126 -5.13 0.47 -4.78
C ALA A 126 -4.27 1.68 -4.44
N SER A 127 -3.03 1.71 -4.92
CA SER A 127 -2.06 2.78 -4.65
C SER A 127 -1.14 3.11 -5.83
N GLY A 128 -1.41 2.56 -7.02
CA GLY A 128 -0.59 2.69 -8.22
C GLY A 128 -1.23 3.47 -9.39
N GLY A 129 -2.42 4.04 -9.21
CA GLY A 129 -3.15 4.74 -10.28
C GLY A 129 -3.87 3.81 -11.24
N ILE A 130 -3.94 4.20 -12.52
CA ILE A 130 -4.61 3.45 -13.57
C ILE A 130 -3.60 3.07 -14.66
N TYR A 131 -3.64 1.80 -15.07
CA TYR A 131 -2.86 1.28 -16.18
C TYR A 131 -3.79 0.91 -17.33
N LYS A 132 -3.31 1.14 -18.55
CA LYS A 132 -4.02 0.87 -19.80
C LYS A 132 -3.18 -0.02 -20.71
N THR A 133 -3.79 -1.05 -21.27
CA THR A 133 -3.24 -1.80 -22.42
C THR A 133 -4.15 -1.62 -23.63
N THR A 134 -3.57 -1.70 -24.83
CA THR A 134 -4.31 -1.74 -26.11
C THR A 134 -3.97 -2.99 -26.93
N ASP A 135 -3.17 -3.90 -26.36
CA ASP A 135 -2.63 -5.09 -26.99
C ASP A 135 -2.87 -6.38 -26.19
N THR A 136 -3.97 -6.42 -25.43
CA THR A 136 -4.39 -7.57 -24.63
C THR A 136 -3.48 -7.91 -23.44
N GLY A 137 -2.72 -6.93 -22.93
CA GLY A 137 -1.86 -7.08 -21.75
C GLY A 137 -0.39 -7.37 -22.05
N LEU A 138 0.04 -7.24 -23.32
CA LEU A 138 1.45 -7.38 -23.68
C LEU A 138 2.29 -6.18 -23.23
N THR A 139 1.68 -4.98 -23.29
CA THR A 139 2.30 -3.75 -22.80
C THR A 139 1.27 -2.93 -22.01
N TRP A 140 1.75 -2.20 -21.00
CA TRP A 140 0.93 -1.36 -20.13
C TRP A 140 1.50 0.06 -20.06
N GLN A 141 0.60 1.03 -20.03
CA GLN A 141 0.90 2.44 -19.82
C GLN A 141 0.17 2.92 -18.57
N GLN A 142 0.88 3.55 -17.64
CA GLN A 142 0.26 4.27 -16.55
C GLN A 142 -0.32 5.58 -17.08
N ILE A 143 -1.61 5.83 -16.83
CA ILE A 143 -2.37 6.95 -17.42
C ILE A 143 -3.01 7.89 -16.39
N PHE A 144 -2.83 7.64 -15.10
CA PHE A 144 -3.40 8.46 -14.02
C PHE A 144 -2.31 8.88 -13.05
N THR A 145 -1.45 9.85 -13.47
CA THR A 145 -0.25 10.26 -12.74
C THR A 145 -0.33 11.68 -12.17
N ASP A 146 -1.16 12.54 -12.76
CA ASP A 146 -1.20 13.98 -12.43
C ASP A 146 -2.19 14.34 -11.32
N ALA A 147 -3.07 13.39 -10.96
CA ALA A 147 -4.02 13.59 -9.88
C ALA A 147 -3.31 13.73 -8.52
N PRO A 148 -3.90 14.48 -7.56
CA PRO A 148 -3.35 14.63 -6.22
C PRO A 148 -3.16 13.31 -5.50
N VAL A 149 -4.07 12.38 -5.72
CA VAL A 149 -4.06 11.04 -5.15
C VAL A 149 -4.27 10.01 -6.25
N ILE A 150 -3.53 8.92 -6.20
CA ILE A 150 -3.57 7.85 -7.20
C ILE A 150 -4.07 6.52 -6.63
N SER A 151 -4.77 6.56 -5.49
CA SER A 151 -5.53 5.42 -4.97
C SER A 151 -6.87 5.35 -5.68
N ILE A 152 -7.18 4.21 -6.29
CA ILE A 152 -8.40 4.05 -7.10
C ILE A 152 -9.31 3.01 -6.45
N GLY A 153 -10.60 3.33 -6.37
CA GLY A 153 -11.63 2.44 -5.86
C GLY A 153 -12.43 1.76 -6.97
N ASP A 154 -12.70 2.48 -8.06
CA ASP A 154 -13.53 1.99 -9.17
C ASP A 154 -13.20 2.71 -10.48
N ILE A 155 -13.38 2.05 -11.62
CA ILE A 155 -13.21 2.62 -12.95
C ILE A 155 -14.35 2.22 -13.87
N ALA A 156 -14.98 3.20 -14.51
CA ALA A 156 -16.11 2.98 -15.40
C ALA A 156 -15.92 3.65 -16.76
N LEU A 157 -16.19 2.91 -17.83
CA LEU A 157 -16.27 3.46 -19.18
C LEU A 157 -17.70 3.84 -19.52
N ASP A 158 -17.87 4.92 -20.28
CA ASP A 158 -19.15 5.22 -20.92
C ASP A 158 -19.46 4.16 -21.98
N PRO A 159 -20.55 3.40 -21.84
CA PRO A 159 -20.89 2.34 -22.80
C PRO A 159 -21.19 2.84 -24.21
N ASN A 160 -21.49 4.14 -24.37
CA ASN A 160 -21.78 4.77 -25.67
C ASN A 160 -20.55 5.43 -26.30
N ASN A 161 -19.52 5.75 -25.48
CA ASN A 161 -18.30 6.40 -25.92
C ASN A 161 -17.12 5.99 -25.05
N SER A 162 -16.39 4.96 -25.46
CA SER A 162 -15.24 4.39 -24.73
C SER A 162 -14.07 5.35 -24.52
N MET A 163 -14.07 6.54 -25.15
CA MET A 163 -13.11 7.60 -24.85
C MET A 163 -13.46 8.35 -23.55
N VAL A 164 -14.68 8.21 -23.05
CA VAL A 164 -15.08 8.79 -21.75
C VAL A 164 -14.91 7.75 -20.66
N ILE A 165 -14.10 8.09 -19.67
CA ILE A 165 -13.74 7.22 -18.54
C ILE A 165 -13.94 8.01 -17.25
N TYR A 166 -14.50 7.37 -16.24
CA TYR A 166 -14.58 7.88 -14.87
C TYR A 166 -13.71 7.06 -13.95
N ALA A 167 -12.97 7.72 -13.10
CA ALA A 167 -12.17 7.11 -12.04
C ALA A 167 -12.67 7.60 -10.68
N GLY A 168 -13.11 6.66 -9.85
CA GLY A 168 -13.46 6.90 -8.46
C GLY A 168 -12.24 6.68 -7.59
N THR A 169 -11.78 7.74 -6.91
CA THR A 169 -10.56 7.66 -6.10
C THR A 169 -10.82 7.17 -4.68
N GLY A 170 -9.78 6.64 -4.06
CA GLY A 170 -9.80 6.06 -2.71
C GLY A 170 -10.32 4.62 -2.69
N GLU A 171 -9.55 3.71 -2.12
CA GLU A 171 -9.92 2.30 -1.98
C GLU A 171 -11.08 2.14 -0.99
N ALA A 172 -12.23 1.65 -1.43
CA ALA A 172 -13.49 1.70 -0.69
C ALA A 172 -13.65 0.64 0.43
N ASN A 173 -12.63 -0.18 0.68
CA ASN A 173 -12.60 -1.17 1.76
C ASN A 173 -12.53 -0.50 3.13
N ALA A 174 -12.67 -1.28 4.21
CA ALA A 174 -12.54 -0.75 5.58
C ALA A 174 -11.13 -0.99 6.16
N SER A 175 -10.11 -1.07 5.31
CA SER A 175 -8.73 -1.17 5.73
C SER A 175 -8.19 0.17 6.24
N SER A 176 -7.28 0.14 7.20
CA SER A 176 -6.67 1.35 7.74
C SER A 176 -5.60 1.96 6.83
N TYR A 177 -5.11 1.22 5.89
CA TYR A 177 -4.15 1.68 4.88
C TYR A 177 -4.76 1.91 3.50
N SER A 178 -6.08 1.90 3.38
CA SER A 178 -6.77 2.42 2.20
C SER A 178 -6.55 3.92 2.13
N PHE A 179 -5.70 4.37 1.20
CA PHE A 179 -5.40 5.78 1.04
C PHE A 179 -6.65 6.56 0.64
N LEU A 180 -6.76 7.77 1.16
CA LEU A 180 -7.86 8.68 0.88
C LEU A 180 -7.87 9.07 -0.59
N GLY A 181 -9.06 9.15 -1.16
CA GLY A 181 -9.31 9.69 -2.47
C GLY A 181 -9.66 11.18 -2.46
N ASP A 182 -9.88 11.71 -3.64
CA ASP A 182 -10.27 13.11 -3.95
C ASP A 182 -11.53 13.14 -4.83
N GLY A 183 -12.48 12.25 -4.56
CA GLY A 183 -13.73 12.16 -5.31
C GLY A 183 -13.59 11.50 -6.68
N LEU A 184 -14.26 12.07 -7.67
CA LEU A 184 -14.33 11.56 -9.04
C LEU A 184 -13.47 12.36 -10.01
N TRP A 185 -12.84 11.64 -10.94
CA TRP A 185 -12.10 12.19 -12.06
C TRP A 185 -12.69 11.67 -13.37
N LYS A 186 -12.64 12.48 -14.42
CA LYS A 186 -13.16 12.15 -15.74
C LYS A 186 -12.13 12.41 -16.82
N SER A 187 -11.95 11.46 -17.72
CA SER A 187 -11.27 11.63 -19.00
C SER A 187 -12.28 11.63 -20.14
N THR A 188 -11.99 12.38 -21.20
CA THR A 188 -12.79 12.40 -22.46
C THR A 188 -11.96 12.01 -23.69
N ASP A 189 -10.71 11.57 -23.47
CA ASP A 189 -9.71 11.26 -24.50
C ASP A 189 -9.08 9.87 -24.30
N GLY A 190 -9.79 8.98 -23.60
CA GLY A 190 -9.32 7.60 -23.39
C GLY A 190 -8.21 7.47 -22.36
N GLY A 191 -8.13 8.42 -21.42
CA GLY A 191 -7.18 8.43 -20.30
C GLY A 191 -5.92 9.23 -20.54
N GLU A 192 -5.82 9.97 -21.67
CA GLU A 192 -4.63 10.81 -21.94
C GLU A 192 -4.61 12.05 -21.03
N SER A 193 -5.77 12.59 -20.68
CA SER A 193 -5.91 13.68 -19.71
C SER A 193 -7.11 13.47 -18.79
N TRP A 194 -7.03 14.04 -17.59
CA TRP A 194 -8.04 13.88 -16.56
C TRP A 194 -8.44 15.23 -15.97
N ILE A 195 -9.73 15.39 -15.71
CA ILE A 195 -10.30 16.56 -15.02
C ILE A 195 -11.07 16.10 -13.78
N HIS A 196 -11.01 16.86 -12.71
CA HIS A 196 -11.79 16.60 -11.50
C HIS A 196 -13.28 16.75 -11.79
N SER A 197 -14.09 15.78 -11.34
CA SER A 197 -15.53 15.65 -11.66
C SER A 197 -16.40 15.67 -10.39
N GLY A 198 -15.94 16.28 -9.31
CA GLY A 198 -16.68 16.49 -8.07
C GLY A 198 -16.59 15.35 -7.05
N LEU A 199 -17.41 15.44 -6.00
CA LEU A 199 -17.43 14.51 -4.85
C LEU A 199 -16.12 14.48 -4.05
N GLU A 200 -15.35 15.54 -4.06
CA GLU A 200 -14.06 15.64 -3.36
C GLU A 200 -14.14 15.41 -1.86
N SER A 201 -15.29 15.70 -1.25
CA SER A 201 -15.51 15.43 0.17
C SER A 201 -15.85 13.98 0.48
N SER A 202 -16.05 13.12 -0.54
CA SER A 202 -16.15 11.69 -0.37
C SER A 202 -14.79 11.05 -0.58
N ALA A 203 -14.18 10.60 0.52
CA ALA A 203 -12.84 10.04 0.51
C ALA A 203 -12.70 8.75 -0.29
N TYR A 204 -13.82 8.06 -0.55
CA TYR A 204 -13.81 6.77 -1.21
C TYR A 204 -15.02 6.61 -2.11
N ILE A 205 -14.80 6.31 -3.38
CA ILE A 205 -15.84 5.99 -4.37
C ILE A 205 -15.74 4.49 -4.68
N ALA A 206 -16.81 3.77 -4.38
CA ALA A 206 -16.83 2.31 -4.44
C ALA A 206 -17.36 1.73 -5.75
N ARG A 207 -18.24 2.48 -6.45
CA ARG A 207 -18.83 2.05 -7.72
C ARG A 207 -19.32 3.23 -8.52
N ILE A 208 -19.13 3.19 -9.84
CA ILE A 208 -19.60 4.19 -10.79
C ILE A 208 -20.43 3.48 -11.87
N ILE A 209 -21.60 4.00 -12.19
CA ILE A 209 -22.43 3.52 -13.28
C ILE A 209 -22.70 4.67 -14.24
N VAL A 210 -22.33 4.50 -15.49
CA VAL A 210 -22.74 5.40 -16.59
C VAL A 210 -23.95 4.78 -17.27
N ASP A 211 -25.04 5.52 -17.36
CA ASP A 211 -26.29 5.04 -17.95
C ASP A 211 -26.11 4.71 -19.44
N TYR A 212 -26.41 3.49 -19.81
CA TYR A 212 -26.24 3.00 -21.19
C TYR A 212 -27.15 3.67 -22.23
N ASN A 213 -28.21 4.38 -21.80
CA ASN A 213 -29.10 5.16 -22.68
C ASN A 213 -28.80 6.66 -22.69
N ASN A 214 -28.08 7.15 -21.67
CA ASN A 214 -27.83 8.58 -21.52
C ASN A 214 -26.49 8.81 -20.78
N SER A 215 -25.44 9.08 -21.51
CA SER A 215 -24.08 9.33 -20.99
C SER A 215 -23.98 10.51 -20.02
N ASP A 216 -24.98 11.42 -20.03
CA ASP A 216 -25.03 12.53 -19.07
C ASP A 216 -25.56 12.08 -17.70
N ARG A 217 -26.22 10.93 -17.61
CA ARG A 217 -26.70 10.36 -16.35
C ARG A 217 -25.66 9.39 -15.78
N VAL A 218 -25.05 9.78 -14.66
CA VAL A 218 -24.04 8.99 -13.98
C VAL A 218 -24.42 8.80 -12.51
N PHE A 219 -24.19 7.60 -11.97
CA PHE A 219 -24.40 7.30 -10.57
C PHE A 219 -23.07 6.93 -9.90
N ALA A 220 -22.90 7.33 -8.64
CA ALA A 220 -21.73 7.00 -7.83
C ALA A 220 -22.15 6.49 -6.45
N ALA A 221 -21.59 5.34 -6.06
CA ALA A 221 -21.66 4.82 -4.70
C ALA A 221 -20.52 5.42 -3.88
N ALA A 222 -20.87 6.30 -2.95
CA ALA A 222 -19.91 7.07 -2.16
C ALA A 222 -19.85 6.57 -0.73
N CYS A 223 -18.63 6.33 -0.25
CA CYS A 223 -18.39 5.78 1.07
C CYS A 223 -18.07 6.85 2.15
N GLY A 224 -17.87 8.11 1.76
CA GLY A 224 -17.48 9.17 2.69
C GLY A 224 -16.12 8.88 3.36
N THR A 225 -15.86 9.50 4.49
CA THR A 225 -14.65 9.23 5.28
C THR A 225 -14.79 7.96 6.12
N LEU A 226 -13.69 7.24 6.35
CA LEU A 226 -13.69 6.00 7.13
C LEU A 226 -13.59 6.25 8.64
N PHE A 227 -12.72 7.18 9.05
CA PHE A 227 -12.37 7.43 10.46
C PHE A 227 -13.26 8.50 11.15
N SER A 228 -14.35 8.89 10.53
CA SER A 228 -15.31 9.84 11.08
C SER A 228 -16.71 9.60 10.51
N SER A 229 -17.72 10.13 11.18
CA SER A 229 -19.05 10.31 10.59
C SER A 229 -18.97 11.26 9.39
N SER A 230 -19.75 10.99 8.33
CA SER A 230 -19.72 11.77 7.10
C SER A 230 -21.12 11.89 6.49
N SER A 231 -21.55 13.10 6.17
CA SER A 231 -22.77 13.37 5.38
C SER A 231 -22.60 13.01 3.90
N GLU A 232 -21.36 12.77 3.47
CA GLU A 232 -20.98 12.51 2.08
C GLU A 232 -21.05 11.02 1.69
N ARG A 233 -21.84 10.24 2.44
CA ARG A 233 -22.07 8.80 2.21
C ARG A 233 -23.37 8.59 1.44
N GLY A 234 -23.45 7.52 0.65
CA GLY A 234 -24.69 7.13 -0.04
C GLY A 234 -24.57 7.12 -1.55
N VAL A 235 -25.68 7.20 -2.25
CA VAL A 235 -25.73 7.21 -3.73
C VAL A 235 -25.88 8.63 -4.23
N TYR A 236 -25.05 9.00 -5.18
CA TYR A 236 -25.10 10.28 -5.90
C TYR A 236 -25.49 10.06 -7.35
N ARG A 237 -26.20 11.03 -7.93
CA ARG A 237 -26.61 11.06 -9.33
C ARG A 237 -26.14 12.36 -9.96
N SER A 238 -25.54 12.29 -11.15
CA SER A 238 -25.35 13.41 -12.06
C SER A 238 -26.34 13.32 -13.22
N ALA A 239 -26.76 14.44 -13.78
CA ALA A 239 -27.58 14.56 -14.98
C ALA A 239 -26.87 15.33 -16.11
N ASP A 240 -25.59 15.70 -15.91
CA ASP A 240 -24.77 16.53 -16.78
C ASP A 240 -23.36 15.93 -17.02
N GLY A 241 -23.27 14.60 -16.91
CA GLY A 241 -22.02 13.88 -17.16
C GLY A 241 -20.93 14.11 -16.11
N GLY A 242 -21.33 14.36 -14.86
CA GLY A 242 -20.44 14.54 -13.73
C GLY A 242 -20.00 15.97 -13.45
N GLU A 243 -20.61 16.98 -14.09
CA GLU A 243 -20.33 18.39 -13.78
C GLU A 243 -20.96 18.82 -12.45
N SER A 244 -22.13 18.23 -12.10
CA SER A 244 -22.79 18.45 -10.82
C SER A 244 -23.42 17.16 -10.28
N TRP A 245 -23.58 17.05 -8.95
CA TRP A 245 -24.04 15.86 -8.27
C TRP A 245 -25.17 16.14 -7.28
N GLU A 246 -26.15 15.25 -7.24
CA GLU A 246 -27.26 15.21 -6.29
C GLU A 246 -27.17 13.94 -5.45
N GLN A 247 -27.22 14.05 -4.11
CA GLN A 247 -27.30 12.89 -3.21
C GLN A 247 -28.74 12.35 -3.24
N VAL A 248 -28.96 11.20 -3.89
CA VAL A 248 -30.29 10.61 -4.11
C VAL A 248 -30.64 9.50 -3.11
N LEU A 249 -29.67 8.99 -2.35
CA LEU A 249 -29.90 8.10 -1.22
C LEU A 249 -28.88 8.39 -0.11
N PHE A 250 -29.36 8.75 1.04
CA PHE A 250 -28.61 8.90 2.29
C PHE A 250 -29.40 8.24 3.42
N LEU A 251 -28.76 7.37 4.20
CA LEU A 251 -29.41 6.70 5.34
C LEU A 251 -28.93 7.27 6.66
N THR A 252 -27.63 7.17 6.94
CA THR A 252 -27.00 7.72 8.15
C THR A 252 -25.58 8.19 7.84
N ASP A 253 -25.00 8.96 8.75
CA ASP A 253 -23.61 9.43 8.63
C ASP A 253 -22.54 8.33 8.80
N SER A 254 -22.96 7.09 9.12
CA SER A 254 -22.12 5.90 9.20
C SER A 254 -22.40 4.86 8.10
N THR A 255 -23.44 5.07 7.26
CA THR A 255 -23.87 4.10 6.24
C THR A 255 -23.45 4.54 4.84
N ALA A 256 -22.51 3.81 4.26
CA ALA A 256 -21.97 4.04 2.92
C ALA A 256 -22.75 3.26 1.86
N ALA A 257 -22.73 3.72 0.60
CA ALA A 257 -23.03 2.87 -0.55
C ALA A 257 -21.71 2.17 -0.96
N ILE A 258 -21.72 0.83 -1.04
CA ILE A 258 -20.51 0.03 -1.32
C ILE A 258 -20.57 -0.69 -2.67
N ASP A 259 -21.76 -0.93 -3.19
CA ASP A 259 -21.94 -1.50 -4.51
C ASP A 259 -23.23 -0.97 -5.16
N LEU A 260 -23.26 -0.96 -6.50
CA LEU A 260 -24.37 -0.42 -7.29
C LEU A 260 -24.45 -1.14 -8.63
N VAL A 261 -25.64 -1.60 -9.02
CA VAL A 261 -25.88 -2.24 -10.32
C VAL A 261 -27.12 -1.65 -10.98
N GLN A 262 -27.06 -1.49 -12.32
CA GLN A 262 -28.16 -0.98 -13.14
C GLN A 262 -28.79 -2.12 -13.94
N HIS A 263 -30.09 -2.14 -14.02
CA HIS A 263 -30.84 -3.09 -14.83
C HIS A 263 -30.52 -2.90 -16.34
N PRO A 264 -30.07 -3.95 -17.05
CA PRO A 264 -29.47 -3.84 -18.38
C PRO A 264 -30.43 -3.42 -19.51
N THR A 265 -31.75 -3.37 -19.29
CA THR A 265 -32.74 -2.99 -20.31
C THR A 265 -33.73 -1.91 -19.83
N ASN A 266 -33.70 -1.55 -18.55
CA ASN A 266 -34.48 -0.44 -18.01
C ASN A 266 -33.61 0.41 -17.07
N PRO A 267 -33.00 1.51 -17.55
CA PRO A 267 -32.01 2.27 -16.83
C PRO A 267 -32.54 3.01 -15.59
N ASP A 268 -33.88 3.04 -15.39
CA ASP A 268 -34.49 3.64 -14.20
C ASP A 268 -34.53 2.65 -13.00
N ILE A 269 -34.21 1.37 -13.26
CA ILE A 269 -34.11 0.38 -12.20
C ILE A 269 -32.64 0.22 -11.80
N LEU A 270 -32.35 0.51 -10.52
CA LEU A 270 -31.02 0.29 -9.93
C LEU A 270 -31.18 -0.43 -8.58
N TYR A 271 -30.11 -1.12 -8.19
CA TYR A 271 -29.98 -1.75 -6.88
C TYR A 271 -28.66 -1.26 -6.28
N THR A 272 -28.66 -0.93 -4.99
CA THR A 272 -27.45 -0.56 -4.25
C THR A 272 -27.32 -1.33 -2.97
N ALA A 273 -26.11 -1.68 -2.63
CA ALA A 273 -25.73 -2.25 -1.33
C ALA A 273 -25.29 -1.13 -0.39
N MET A 274 -25.98 -1.00 0.73
CA MET A 274 -25.64 -0.04 1.78
C MET A 274 -24.92 -0.77 2.91
N TRP A 275 -23.86 -0.17 3.43
CA TRP A 275 -22.96 -0.76 4.42
C TRP A 275 -22.65 0.22 5.56
N GLU A 276 -23.05 -0.13 6.77
CA GLU A 276 -22.73 0.64 7.97
C GLU A 276 -21.30 0.32 8.41
N ARG A 277 -20.40 1.34 8.30
CA ARG A 277 -18.99 1.17 8.62
C ARG A 277 -18.39 2.43 9.23
N ILE A 278 -17.56 2.25 10.24
CA ILE A 278 -16.73 3.30 10.84
C ILE A 278 -15.52 2.70 11.55
N ARG A 279 -14.42 3.43 11.57
CA ARG A 279 -13.22 3.05 12.30
C ARG A 279 -12.84 4.12 13.31
N GLY A 280 -12.22 3.68 14.39
CA GLY A 280 -11.50 4.52 15.32
C GLY A 280 -10.10 3.95 15.54
N LEU A 281 -9.34 4.55 16.47
CA LEU A 281 -7.99 4.13 16.78
C LEU A 281 -7.91 2.65 17.17
N ASN A 282 -8.84 2.21 18.03
CA ASN A 282 -8.84 0.87 18.63
C ASN A 282 -10.12 0.09 18.32
N TYR A 283 -10.92 0.50 17.35
CA TYR A 283 -12.12 -0.24 17.00
C TYR A 283 -12.47 -0.14 15.51
N ARG A 284 -13.14 -1.17 15.01
CA ARG A 284 -13.77 -1.21 13.70
C ARG A 284 -15.22 -1.67 13.86
N LYS A 285 -16.16 -0.90 13.34
CA LYS A 285 -17.52 -1.32 13.08
C LYS A 285 -17.66 -1.55 11.58
N SER A 286 -17.87 -2.79 11.16
CA SER A 286 -18.00 -3.20 9.75
C SER A 286 -19.35 -3.84 9.47
N GLY A 287 -20.39 -3.38 10.14
CA GLY A 287 -21.76 -3.83 9.95
C GLY A 287 -22.73 -3.10 10.87
N GLY A 288 -24.03 -3.21 10.57
CA GLY A 288 -25.08 -2.58 11.38
C GLY A 288 -26.48 -2.73 10.78
N GLU A 289 -27.47 -2.24 11.53
CA GLU A 289 -28.91 -2.35 11.18
C GLU A 289 -29.29 -1.64 9.87
N THR A 290 -28.50 -0.66 9.44
CA THR A 290 -28.74 0.10 8.21
C THR A 290 -28.02 -0.47 6.99
N SER A 291 -27.26 -1.58 7.17
CA SER A 291 -26.73 -2.35 6.05
C SER A 291 -27.82 -3.19 5.40
N GLY A 292 -27.91 -3.14 4.07
CA GLY A 292 -28.94 -3.84 3.32
C GLY A 292 -28.93 -3.51 1.83
N ILE A 293 -29.90 -4.05 1.09
CA ILE A 293 -30.06 -3.79 -0.36
C ILE A 293 -31.25 -2.88 -0.58
N TRP A 294 -31.06 -1.85 -1.40
CA TRP A 294 -32.10 -0.88 -1.76
C TRP A 294 -32.30 -0.89 -3.25
N LYS A 295 -33.58 -0.75 -3.69
CA LYS A 295 -34.02 -0.73 -5.10
C LYS A 295 -34.71 0.58 -5.41
N THR A 296 -34.41 1.16 -6.56
CA THR A 296 -35.22 2.19 -7.21
C THR A 296 -35.82 1.69 -8.53
N VAL A 297 -36.93 2.28 -8.95
CA VAL A 297 -37.58 2.01 -10.24
C VAL A 297 -37.89 3.30 -11.02
N ASP A 298 -37.38 4.42 -10.53
CA ASP A 298 -37.62 5.77 -11.08
C ASP A 298 -36.34 6.58 -11.22
N GLY A 299 -35.20 5.90 -11.44
CA GLY A 299 -33.94 6.53 -11.70
C GLY A 299 -33.29 7.18 -10.48
N GLY A 300 -33.64 6.71 -9.28
CA GLY A 300 -33.06 7.17 -8.01
C GLY A 300 -33.89 8.22 -7.27
N ASP A 301 -35.08 8.60 -7.76
CA ASP A 301 -35.94 9.58 -7.08
C ASP A 301 -36.55 8.99 -5.78
N ASN A 302 -36.84 7.68 -5.77
CA ASN A 302 -37.32 6.96 -4.59
C ASN A 302 -36.62 5.61 -4.45
N TRP A 303 -36.26 5.24 -3.22
CA TRP A 303 -35.59 3.98 -2.90
C TRP A 303 -36.39 3.18 -1.88
N VAL A 304 -36.44 1.86 -2.05
CA VAL A 304 -37.14 0.92 -1.18
C VAL A 304 -36.18 -0.17 -0.76
N GLU A 305 -36.12 -0.46 0.52
CA GLU A 305 -35.33 -1.55 1.08
C GLU A 305 -35.91 -2.92 0.70
N LEU A 306 -35.05 -3.85 0.29
CA LEU A 306 -35.40 -5.25 0.00
C LEU A 306 -35.12 -6.11 1.24
N ILE A 307 -36.15 -6.73 1.80
CA ILE A 307 -36.03 -7.49 3.05
C ILE A 307 -36.53 -8.93 2.94
N ASN A 308 -37.27 -9.28 1.91
CA ASN A 308 -37.92 -10.58 1.82
C ASN A 308 -36.92 -11.70 1.47
N GLY A 309 -36.58 -12.51 2.46
CA GLY A 309 -35.64 -13.63 2.34
C GLY A 309 -34.16 -13.24 2.47
N LEU A 310 -33.87 -11.95 2.79
CA LEU A 310 -32.52 -11.45 3.05
C LEU A 310 -32.21 -11.42 4.55
N PRO A 311 -30.94 -11.52 4.96
CA PRO A 311 -30.51 -11.31 6.33
C PRO A 311 -30.81 -9.91 6.83
N SER A 312 -31.11 -9.77 8.11
CA SER A 312 -31.30 -8.50 8.80
C SER A 312 -30.72 -8.58 10.20
N GLY A 313 -30.42 -7.43 10.80
CA GLY A 313 -29.89 -7.33 12.15
C GLY A 313 -28.72 -6.33 12.24
N ASP A 314 -28.14 -6.22 13.43
CA ASP A 314 -27.11 -5.27 13.77
C ASP A 314 -25.69 -5.70 13.35
N ASN A 315 -25.53 -6.91 12.83
CA ASN A 315 -24.27 -7.46 12.35
C ASN A 315 -24.15 -7.61 10.84
N ILE A 316 -25.11 -7.10 10.05
CA ILE A 316 -25.02 -7.18 8.58
C ILE A 316 -23.85 -6.33 8.11
N GLY A 317 -22.89 -6.99 7.45
CA GLY A 317 -21.62 -6.42 6.98
C GLY A 317 -21.68 -5.89 5.56
N ARG A 318 -20.57 -6.05 4.83
CA ARG A 318 -20.44 -5.68 3.43
C ARG A 318 -21.32 -6.58 2.57
N ILE A 319 -21.87 -6.00 1.50
CA ILE A 319 -22.71 -6.70 0.53
C ILE A 319 -22.18 -6.39 -0.87
N GLY A 320 -21.93 -7.43 -1.67
CA GLY A 320 -21.65 -7.29 -3.11
C GLY A 320 -22.87 -7.70 -3.93
N LEU A 321 -23.08 -7.04 -5.05
CA LEU A 321 -24.21 -7.23 -5.94
C LEU A 321 -23.77 -7.48 -7.38
N ASP A 322 -24.52 -8.35 -8.09
CA ASP A 322 -24.49 -8.36 -9.54
C ASP A 322 -25.84 -8.77 -10.13
N ILE A 323 -26.12 -8.30 -11.35
CA ILE A 323 -27.35 -8.55 -12.10
C ILE A 323 -27.06 -9.25 -13.42
N SER A 324 -27.83 -10.28 -13.74
CA SER A 324 -27.67 -11.00 -15.00
C SER A 324 -28.05 -10.14 -16.20
N ILE A 325 -27.13 -9.94 -17.12
CA ILE A 325 -27.37 -9.24 -18.38
C ILE A 325 -28.36 -10.02 -19.27
N SER A 326 -28.27 -11.36 -19.27
CA SER A 326 -29.11 -12.23 -20.10
C SER A 326 -30.51 -12.46 -19.54
N ASN A 327 -30.69 -12.33 -18.22
CA ASN A 327 -31.99 -12.43 -17.54
C ASN A 327 -32.02 -11.49 -16.33
N PRO A 328 -32.46 -10.24 -16.49
CA PRO A 328 -32.38 -9.19 -15.47
C PRO A 328 -33.25 -9.41 -14.21
N ASP A 329 -34.13 -10.40 -14.24
CA ASP A 329 -34.87 -10.81 -13.04
C ASP A 329 -33.98 -11.60 -12.06
N ILE A 330 -32.77 -12.06 -12.52
CA ILE A 330 -31.81 -12.78 -11.72
C ILE A 330 -30.75 -11.83 -11.21
N LEU A 331 -30.63 -11.73 -9.88
CA LEU A 331 -29.53 -11.08 -9.19
C LEU A 331 -28.95 -12.03 -8.16
N TYR A 332 -27.68 -11.80 -7.85
CA TYR A 332 -27.01 -12.43 -6.71
C TYR A 332 -26.48 -11.37 -5.77
N ALA A 333 -26.52 -11.69 -4.49
CA ALA A 333 -25.98 -10.87 -3.43
C ALA A 333 -25.04 -11.72 -2.54
N PHE A 334 -23.81 -11.25 -2.39
CA PHE A 334 -22.84 -11.79 -1.45
C PHE A 334 -22.97 -11.02 -0.14
N TYR A 335 -23.13 -11.71 0.97
CA TYR A 335 -23.28 -11.11 2.28
C TYR A 335 -22.15 -11.51 3.20
N ASP A 336 -21.48 -10.54 3.77
CA ASP A 336 -20.65 -10.69 4.95
C ASP A 336 -21.34 -10.19 6.21
N GLN A 337 -20.72 -10.40 7.36
CA GLN A 337 -21.20 -9.93 8.65
C GLN A 337 -20.05 -9.31 9.46
N HIS A 338 -20.39 -8.37 10.30
CA HIS A 338 -19.51 -7.94 11.38
C HIS A 338 -19.41 -9.08 12.39
N ILE A 339 -18.17 -9.51 12.67
CA ILE A 339 -17.91 -10.64 13.58
C ILE A 339 -17.43 -10.14 14.93
N ASN A 340 -17.88 -10.83 15.98
CA ASN A 340 -17.35 -10.71 17.31
C ASN A 340 -16.19 -11.70 17.54
N GLU A 341 -15.55 -11.63 18.69
CA GLU A 341 -14.39 -12.46 19.04
C GLU A 341 -14.63 -13.98 18.96
N ASP A 342 -15.86 -14.42 19.23
CA ASP A 342 -16.23 -15.83 19.28
C ASP A 342 -16.62 -16.43 17.91
N GLU A 343 -16.61 -15.63 16.84
CA GLU A 343 -16.99 -16.06 15.48
C GLU A 343 -15.76 -16.32 14.63
N ASP A 344 -15.72 -17.48 13.96
CA ASP A 344 -14.58 -17.92 13.17
C ASP A 344 -14.55 -17.29 11.76
N TYR A 345 -15.74 -16.95 11.20
CA TYR A 345 -15.86 -16.51 9.81
C TYR A 345 -16.80 -15.33 9.66
N SER A 346 -16.45 -14.39 8.78
CA SER A 346 -17.27 -13.22 8.44
C SER A 346 -18.30 -13.50 7.33
N PHE A 347 -18.11 -14.53 6.51
CA PHE A 347 -19.02 -14.87 5.44
C PHE A 347 -20.42 -15.27 5.97
N ARG A 348 -21.46 -14.62 5.46
CA ARG A 348 -22.86 -14.85 5.87
C ARG A 348 -23.63 -15.72 4.89
N GLY A 349 -23.38 -15.55 3.59
CA GLY A 349 -24.02 -16.34 2.55
C GLY A 349 -24.18 -15.64 1.22
N ILE A 350 -24.51 -16.41 0.19
CA ILE A 350 -24.87 -15.95 -1.14
C ILE A 350 -26.37 -16.12 -1.35
N PHE A 351 -27.05 -15.04 -1.71
CA PHE A 351 -28.49 -14.99 -1.92
C PHE A 351 -28.79 -14.73 -3.39
N LYS A 352 -29.83 -15.37 -3.90
CA LYS A 352 -30.31 -15.26 -5.29
C LYS A 352 -31.78 -14.83 -5.32
N THR A 353 -32.11 -13.92 -6.19
CA THR A 353 -33.48 -13.66 -6.64
C THR A 353 -33.67 -14.08 -8.09
N ILE A 354 -34.92 -14.37 -8.49
CA ILE A 354 -35.32 -14.67 -9.86
C ILE A 354 -36.55 -13.84 -10.27
N ASP A 355 -36.93 -12.86 -9.48
CA ASP A 355 -38.10 -12.01 -9.62
C ASP A 355 -37.78 -10.51 -9.46
N GLY A 356 -36.53 -10.12 -9.78
CA GLY A 356 -36.09 -8.73 -9.74
C GLY A 356 -35.99 -8.17 -8.31
N GLY A 357 -35.74 -9.04 -7.32
CA GLY A 357 -35.51 -8.64 -5.92
C GLY A 357 -36.77 -8.68 -5.04
N GLU A 358 -37.95 -9.15 -5.55
CA GLU A 358 -39.16 -9.25 -4.73
C GLU A 358 -39.04 -10.35 -3.65
N SER A 359 -38.24 -11.40 -3.94
CA SER A 359 -37.94 -12.45 -2.98
C SER A 359 -36.50 -13.01 -3.19
N TRP A 360 -35.86 -13.41 -2.11
CA TRP A 360 -34.50 -13.94 -2.14
C TRP A 360 -34.40 -15.29 -1.43
N VAL A 361 -33.46 -16.11 -1.89
CA VAL A 361 -33.19 -17.44 -1.31
C VAL A 361 -31.68 -17.62 -1.18
N GLN A 362 -31.23 -18.09 -0.02
CA GLN A 362 -29.83 -18.48 0.17
C GLN A 362 -29.50 -19.72 -0.69
N THR A 363 -28.36 -19.67 -1.40
CA THR A 363 -27.96 -20.69 -2.37
C THR A 363 -26.79 -21.54 -1.91
N ASN A 364 -25.95 -21.04 -1.01
CA ASN A 364 -24.78 -21.77 -0.51
C ASN A 364 -25.15 -22.68 0.67
N ASP A 365 -24.38 -23.74 0.81
CA ASP A 365 -24.25 -24.55 2.01
C ASP A 365 -22.98 -24.18 2.81
N ASN A 366 -22.55 -25.04 3.70
CA ASN A 366 -21.37 -24.81 4.54
C ASN A 366 -20.02 -25.10 3.84
N SER A 367 -20.03 -25.48 2.56
CA SER A 367 -18.81 -25.88 1.84
C SER A 367 -17.85 -24.70 1.55
N ILE A 368 -18.35 -23.48 1.61
CA ILE A 368 -17.62 -22.24 1.31
C ILE A 368 -17.66 -21.22 2.47
N MET A 369 -17.93 -21.68 3.70
CA MET A 369 -18.12 -20.78 4.85
C MET A 369 -16.85 -20.04 5.26
N ASP A 370 -15.68 -20.53 4.90
CA ASP A 370 -14.37 -19.95 5.18
C ASP A 370 -13.83 -19.04 4.08
N MET A 371 -14.58 -18.85 2.98
CA MET A 371 -14.10 -18.12 1.80
C MET A 371 -13.67 -16.66 2.05
N SER A 372 -14.23 -15.99 3.03
CA SER A 372 -13.83 -14.63 3.45
C SER A 372 -12.93 -14.66 4.69
N SER A 373 -12.69 -15.83 5.29
CA SER A 373 -12.03 -15.94 6.59
C SER A 373 -12.65 -14.94 7.59
N ARG A 374 -11.86 -14.04 8.18
CA ARG A 374 -12.32 -12.94 9.06
C ARG A 374 -12.31 -11.57 8.38
N PHE A 375 -12.14 -11.51 7.05
CA PHE A 375 -11.87 -10.29 6.28
C PHE A 375 -13.07 -9.79 5.46
N GLY A 376 -14.31 -10.10 5.84
CA GLY A 376 -15.51 -9.61 5.15
C GLY A 376 -15.68 -8.08 5.13
N TRP A 377 -14.91 -7.37 5.94
CA TRP A 377 -14.79 -5.92 5.89
C TRP A 377 -13.87 -5.43 4.75
N TYR A 378 -13.19 -6.35 4.06
CA TYR A 378 -12.23 -6.07 3.01
C TYR A 378 -12.66 -6.61 1.65
N PHE A 379 -13.16 -7.84 1.60
CA PHE A 379 -13.63 -8.54 0.41
C PHE A 379 -15.16 -8.56 0.32
N GLY A 380 -15.70 -9.17 -0.72
CA GLY A 380 -17.13 -9.43 -0.86
C GLY A 380 -17.70 -8.87 -2.16
N GLN A 381 -17.15 -9.28 -3.28
CA GLN A 381 -17.71 -9.03 -4.60
C GLN A 381 -18.30 -10.31 -5.21
N ILE A 382 -19.24 -10.16 -6.14
CA ILE A 382 -19.86 -11.25 -6.86
C ILE A 382 -19.98 -10.87 -8.34
N ARG A 383 -19.77 -11.83 -9.24
CA ARG A 383 -19.86 -11.58 -10.69
C ARG A 383 -20.60 -12.72 -11.38
N ILE A 384 -21.60 -12.38 -12.18
CA ILE A 384 -22.38 -13.30 -12.99
C ILE A 384 -21.77 -13.34 -14.39
N ASP A 385 -21.55 -14.53 -14.93
CA ASP A 385 -21.17 -14.68 -16.34
C ASP A 385 -22.26 -14.04 -17.25
N PRO A 386 -21.92 -13.02 -18.06
CA PRO A 386 -22.89 -12.34 -18.91
C PRO A 386 -23.63 -13.27 -19.89
N GLY A 387 -22.97 -14.36 -20.30
CA GLY A 387 -23.52 -15.38 -21.22
C GLY A 387 -24.29 -16.51 -20.53
N ASN A 388 -24.09 -16.70 -19.22
CA ASN A 388 -24.70 -17.80 -18.49
C ASN A 388 -25.06 -17.41 -17.04
N PRO A 389 -26.34 -17.11 -16.73
CA PRO A 389 -26.75 -16.67 -15.40
C PRO A 389 -26.62 -17.74 -14.30
N ASP A 390 -26.33 -19.00 -14.67
CA ASP A 390 -26.09 -20.08 -13.73
C ASP A 390 -24.60 -20.24 -13.36
N ARG A 391 -23.69 -19.53 -14.08
CA ARG A 391 -22.28 -19.42 -13.71
C ARG A 391 -22.05 -18.13 -12.97
N VAL A 392 -21.59 -18.24 -11.72
CA VAL A 392 -21.36 -17.09 -10.85
C VAL A 392 -20.08 -17.29 -10.05
N TYR A 393 -19.32 -16.23 -9.87
CA TYR A 393 -18.11 -16.19 -9.08
C TYR A 393 -18.33 -15.30 -7.87
N ALA A 394 -17.83 -15.72 -6.71
CA ALA A 394 -17.77 -14.88 -5.52
C ALA A 394 -16.33 -14.75 -5.05
N LEU A 395 -15.94 -13.50 -4.79
CA LEU A 395 -14.58 -13.05 -4.55
C LEU A 395 -14.41 -12.73 -3.06
N GLY A 396 -13.61 -13.50 -2.40
CA GLY A 396 -13.23 -13.36 -0.99
C GLY A 396 -11.72 -13.49 -0.85
N VAL A 397 -11.26 -14.04 0.26
CA VAL A 397 -9.90 -14.57 0.37
C VAL A 397 -9.73 -15.72 -0.62
N ASP A 398 -10.74 -16.59 -0.69
CA ASP A 398 -10.84 -17.61 -1.73
C ASP A 398 -11.75 -17.15 -2.87
N LEU A 399 -11.47 -17.63 -4.08
CA LEU A 399 -12.35 -17.51 -5.23
C LEU A 399 -13.24 -18.76 -5.36
N VAL A 400 -14.54 -18.57 -5.25
CA VAL A 400 -15.51 -19.66 -5.37
C VAL A 400 -16.42 -19.47 -6.58
N ARG A 401 -16.86 -20.58 -7.14
CA ARG A 401 -17.70 -20.58 -8.36
C ARG A 401 -18.89 -21.54 -8.22
N THR A 402 -20.01 -21.19 -8.84
CA THR A 402 -21.10 -22.12 -9.18
C THR A 402 -21.26 -22.23 -10.69
N GLU A 403 -21.64 -23.39 -11.20
CA GLU A 403 -21.98 -23.65 -12.60
C GLU A 403 -23.47 -24.01 -12.77
N ASN A 404 -24.24 -24.01 -11.69
CA ASN A 404 -25.61 -24.52 -11.65
C ASN A 404 -26.58 -23.62 -10.89
N GLY A 405 -26.33 -22.31 -10.96
CA GLY A 405 -27.22 -21.30 -10.40
C GLY A 405 -27.27 -21.26 -8.88
N GLY A 406 -26.18 -21.69 -8.22
CA GLY A 406 -26.06 -21.70 -6.78
C GLY A 406 -26.51 -23.02 -6.12
N SER A 407 -26.85 -24.05 -6.92
CA SER A 407 -27.22 -25.37 -6.34
C SER A 407 -26.04 -26.08 -5.68
N SER A 408 -24.81 -25.76 -6.11
CA SER A 408 -23.55 -26.10 -5.44
C SER A 408 -22.49 -25.07 -5.76
N TRP A 409 -21.53 -24.92 -4.85
CA TRP A 409 -20.39 -24.02 -4.96
C TRP A 409 -19.11 -24.79 -4.76
N GLU A 410 -18.06 -24.38 -5.44
CA GLU A 410 -16.71 -24.94 -5.33
C GLU A 410 -15.66 -23.83 -5.23
N ALA A 411 -14.65 -24.01 -4.40
CA ALA A 411 -13.46 -23.15 -4.40
C ALA A 411 -12.58 -23.54 -5.59
N ILE A 412 -12.35 -22.61 -6.52
CA ILE A 412 -11.53 -22.80 -7.72
C ILE A 412 -10.14 -22.21 -7.57
N ALA A 413 -9.97 -21.28 -6.63
CA ALA A 413 -8.69 -20.74 -6.22
C ALA A 413 -8.78 -20.36 -4.74
N GLY A 414 -7.69 -20.44 -4.02
CA GLY A 414 -7.66 -20.12 -2.61
C GLY A 414 -6.50 -20.78 -1.90
N TYR A 415 -6.41 -20.49 -0.64
CA TYR A 415 -5.32 -20.86 0.25
C TYR A 415 -4.93 -22.35 0.22
N TRP A 416 -5.88 -23.22 -0.05
CA TRP A 416 -5.70 -24.66 -0.01
C TRP A 416 -5.79 -25.36 -1.37
N ASN A 417 -6.22 -24.66 -2.43
CA ASN A 417 -6.70 -25.33 -3.64
C ASN A 417 -5.92 -25.04 -4.92
N SER A 418 -5.14 -23.97 -4.99
CA SER A 418 -4.39 -23.62 -6.21
C SER A 418 -3.15 -22.81 -5.89
N ASP A 419 -2.01 -23.22 -6.45
CA ASP A 419 -0.78 -22.43 -6.44
C ASP A 419 -0.67 -21.50 -7.67
N ASP A 420 -1.70 -21.51 -8.57
CA ASP A 420 -1.64 -20.83 -9.86
C ASP A 420 -2.11 -19.37 -9.80
N ILE A 421 -2.80 -18.96 -8.74
CA ILE A 421 -3.33 -17.61 -8.56
C ILE A 421 -3.19 -17.18 -7.09
N HIS A 422 -2.87 -15.90 -6.88
CA HIS A 422 -2.83 -15.30 -5.53
C HIS A 422 -4.23 -15.30 -4.90
N VAL A 423 -4.31 -15.41 -3.60
CA VAL A 423 -5.55 -15.21 -2.81
C VAL A 423 -5.93 -13.71 -2.78
N ASP A 424 -7.00 -13.38 -2.08
CA ASP A 424 -7.41 -12.00 -1.81
C ASP A 424 -7.96 -11.28 -3.05
N HIS A 425 -9.11 -11.73 -3.52
CA HIS A 425 -9.74 -11.38 -4.79
C HIS A 425 -10.61 -10.13 -4.71
N HIS A 426 -10.40 -9.15 -5.62
CA HIS A 426 -11.08 -7.85 -5.60
C HIS A 426 -11.89 -7.54 -6.85
N ALA A 427 -11.42 -7.94 -8.02
CA ALA A 427 -12.02 -7.52 -9.28
C ALA A 427 -12.09 -8.66 -10.29
N MET A 428 -13.15 -8.70 -11.09
CA MET A 428 -13.26 -9.71 -12.13
C MET A 428 -14.10 -9.21 -13.31
N ILE A 429 -13.64 -9.50 -14.52
CA ILE A 429 -14.38 -9.34 -15.77
C ILE A 429 -14.43 -10.66 -16.52
N ILE A 430 -15.58 -10.99 -17.08
CA ILE A 430 -15.81 -12.18 -17.87
C ILE A 430 -16.21 -11.78 -19.29
N ASP A 431 -15.42 -12.19 -20.29
CA ASP A 431 -15.82 -12.05 -21.71
C ASP A 431 -16.81 -13.15 -22.08
N PRO A 432 -18.07 -12.81 -22.36
CA PRO A 432 -19.10 -13.82 -22.64
C PRO A 432 -18.89 -14.56 -23.98
N ASN A 433 -18.07 -14.03 -24.88
CA ASN A 433 -17.87 -14.61 -26.21
C ASN A 433 -16.76 -15.65 -26.23
N THR A 434 -15.74 -15.47 -25.40
CA THR A 434 -14.53 -16.30 -25.41
C THR A 434 -14.40 -17.15 -24.14
N GLY A 435 -15.08 -16.80 -23.05
CA GLY A 435 -14.91 -17.42 -21.74
C GLY A 435 -13.59 -17.01 -21.06
N ARG A 436 -12.93 -15.97 -21.55
CA ARG A 436 -11.77 -15.35 -20.93
C ARG A 436 -12.22 -14.63 -19.66
N VAL A 437 -11.52 -14.86 -18.58
CA VAL A 437 -11.72 -14.18 -17.31
C VAL A 437 -10.46 -13.41 -16.99
N LEU A 438 -10.60 -12.13 -16.67
CA LEU A 438 -9.57 -11.30 -16.07
C LEU A 438 -9.93 -11.14 -14.59
N GLU A 439 -8.94 -11.35 -13.73
CA GLU A 439 -9.11 -11.29 -12.28
C GLU A 439 -7.97 -10.48 -11.66
N GLY A 440 -8.34 -9.54 -10.79
CA GLY A 440 -7.44 -8.68 -10.04
C GLY A 440 -7.49 -8.99 -8.54
N ASN A 441 -6.32 -9.22 -7.95
CA ASN A 441 -6.15 -9.55 -6.53
C ASN A 441 -4.94 -8.81 -5.92
N ASP A 442 -4.54 -9.17 -4.70
CA ASP A 442 -3.39 -8.55 -4.02
C ASP A 442 -2.04 -8.94 -4.65
N GLY A 443 -2.01 -10.00 -5.47
CA GLY A 443 -0.85 -10.43 -6.25
C GLY A 443 -0.80 -9.90 -7.68
N GLY A 444 -1.76 -9.10 -8.12
CA GLY A 444 -1.79 -8.49 -9.45
C GLY A 444 -2.90 -9.00 -10.38
N LEU A 445 -2.65 -8.99 -11.69
CA LEU A 445 -3.59 -9.41 -12.72
C LEU A 445 -3.38 -10.87 -13.12
N TYR A 446 -4.46 -11.62 -13.15
CA TYR A 446 -4.49 -13.00 -13.64
C TYR A 446 -5.50 -13.15 -14.78
N ILE A 447 -5.19 -14.01 -15.74
CA ILE A 447 -6.05 -14.30 -16.88
C ILE A 447 -6.30 -15.80 -16.95
N SER A 448 -7.58 -16.16 -17.13
CA SER A 448 -8.00 -17.51 -17.47
C SER A 448 -8.65 -17.53 -18.83
N SER A 449 -8.31 -18.51 -19.67
CA SER A 449 -8.96 -18.75 -20.96
C SER A 449 -10.06 -19.84 -20.90
N ASN A 450 -10.33 -20.38 -19.72
CA ASN A 450 -11.22 -21.52 -19.51
C ASN A 450 -12.11 -21.39 -18.28
N TYR A 451 -12.67 -20.18 -18.08
CA TYR A 451 -13.60 -19.87 -16.99
C TYR A 451 -13.02 -20.10 -15.59
N GLY A 452 -11.73 -19.85 -15.37
CA GLY A 452 -11.08 -19.95 -14.08
C GLY A 452 -10.60 -21.37 -13.69
N ASN A 453 -10.53 -22.30 -14.63
CA ASN A 453 -9.98 -23.64 -14.34
C ASN A 453 -8.44 -23.65 -14.31
N THR A 454 -7.78 -22.73 -15.01
CA THR A 454 -6.34 -22.46 -14.94
C THR A 454 -6.09 -20.98 -15.12
N TRP A 455 -5.01 -20.49 -14.52
CA TRP A 455 -4.68 -19.07 -14.51
C TRP A 455 -3.27 -18.79 -15.03
N GLU A 456 -3.09 -17.66 -15.65
CA GLU A 456 -1.81 -17.12 -16.08
C GLU A 456 -1.61 -15.75 -15.42
N HIS A 457 -0.52 -15.58 -14.70
CA HIS A 457 -0.16 -14.31 -14.08
C HIS A 457 0.39 -13.35 -15.14
N ILE A 458 -0.14 -12.14 -15.21
CA ILE A 458 0.38 -11.04 -16.04
C ILE A 458 1.39 -10.27 -15.21
N ASN A 459 2.66 -10.50 -15.48
CA ASN A 459 3.80 -10.11 -14.67
C ASN A 459 4.70 -9.10 -15.41
N ASN A 460 4.13 -8.02 -15.90
CA ASN A 460 4.82 -6.96 -16.66
C ASN A 460 4.32 -5.55 -16.27
N MET A 461 4.00 -5.37 -14.98
CA MET A 461 3.53 -4.09 -14.44
C MET A 461 4.21 -3.76 -13.11
N PRO A 462 4.68 -2.53 -12.91
CA PRO A 462 5.29 -2.10 -11.66
C PRO A 462 4.22 -1.72 -10.62
N LEU A 463 3.56 -2.71 -10.00
CA LEU A 463 2.48 -2.51 -9.02
C LEU A 463 2.87 -2.81 -7.58
N THR A 464 4.10 -3.26 -7.34
CA THR A 464 4.53 -3.76 -6.04
C THR A 464 4.50 -2.67 -4.96
N GLN A 465 3.99 -3.04 -3.78
CA GLN A 465 3.83 -2.19 -2.61
C GLN A 465 4.94 -2.48 -1.60
N PHE A 466 6.04 -1.73 -1.66
CA PHE A 466 7.15 -1.90 -0.71
C PHE A 466 6.84 -1.28 0.66
N TYR A 467 7.15 -2.02 1.73
CA TYR A 467 7.25 -1.51 3.09
C TYR A 467 8.68 -1.07 3.45
N ALA A 468 9.67 -1.76 2.89
CA ALA A 468 11.08 -1.48 3.13
C ALA A 468 11.92 -1.82 1.90
N ILE A 469 13.08 -1.19 1.76
CA ILE A 469 14.03 -1.41 0.67
C ILE A 469 15.44 -1.53 1.24
N GLU A 470 16.28 -2.39 0.62
CA GLU A 470 17.69 -2.55 0.97
C GLU A 470 18.52 -2.85 -0.27
N VAL A 471 19.81 -2.52 -0.23
CA VAL A 471 20.77 -2.75 -1.32
C VAL A 471 21.97 -3.56 -0.85
N ASP A 472 22.43 -4.48 -1.69
CA ASP A 472 23.66 -5.25 -1.42
C ASP A 472 24.90 -4.36 -1.62
N HIS A 473 25.67 -4.17 -0.55
CA HIS A 473 26.87 -3.32 -0.58
C HIS A 473 27.98 -3.82 -1.50
N GLN A 474 28.07 -5.12 -1.76
CA GLN A 474 29.07 -5.71 -2.65
C GLN A 474 28.57 -5.86 -4.08
N MET A 475 27.26 -5.97 -4.24
CA MET A 475 26.60 -6.20 -5.53
C MET A 475 25.42 -5.23 -5.69
N PRO A 476 25.67 -3.96 -6.03
CA PRO A 476 24.66 -2.90 -5.99
C PRO A 476 23.51 -3.06 -6.99
N GLN A 477 23.58 -4.01 -7.91
CA GLN A 477 22.46 -4.41 -8.75
C GLN A 477 21.44 -5.28 -8.00
N ARG A 478 21.83 -5.88 -6.85
CA ARG A 478 20.95 -6.69 -6.01
C ARG A 478 20.22 -5.78 -5.04
N ILE A 479 18.93 -5.67 -5.24
CA ILE A 479 18.02 -4.94 -4.37
C ILE A 479 17.13 -5.95 -3.66
N TYR A 480 16.83 -5.66 -2.41
CA TYR A 480 15.95 -6.45 -1.55
C TYR A 480 14.83 -5.55 -1.03
N GLY A 481 13.68 -6.12 -0.74
CA GLY A 481 12.63 -5.37 -0.07
C GLY A 481 11.54 -6.25 0.49
N GLY A 482 10.95 -5.78 1.57
CA GLY A 482 9.74 -6.35 2.12
C GLY A 482 8.53 -5.71 1.47
N THR A 483 7.53 -6.50 1.10
CA THR A 483 6.35 -6.04 0.37
C THR A 483 5.07 -6.50 1.03
N GLN A 484 4.00 -5.72 0.85
CA GLN A 484 2.68 -6.13 1.29
C GLN A 484 2.20 -7.33 0.47
N ASP A 485 1.68 -8.35 1.15
CA ASP A 485 1.06 -9.58 0.62
C ASP A 485 1.95 -10.39 -0.35
N ASN A 486 3.11 -9.84 -0.78
CA ASN A 486 3.95 -10.38 -1.83
C ASN A 486 5.37 -10.73 -1.37
N ASN A 487 5.55 -11.08 -0.10
CA ASN A 487 6.77 -11.64 0.48
C ASN A 487 7.91 -10.64 0.74
N THR A 488 9.04 -11.11 1.29
CA THR A 488 10.34 -10.45 1.12
C THR A 488 10.96 -10.94 -0.16
N ILE A 489 11.29 -9.99 -1.04
CA ILE A 489 11.74 -10.26 -2.41
C ILE A 489 13.13 -9.69 -2.68
N ARG A 490 13.79 -10.18 -3.70
CA ARG A 490 15.05 -9.63 -4.20
C ARG A 490 15.21 -9.80 -5.71
N THR A 491 16.04 -8.96 -6.35
CA THR A 491 16.62 -9.21 -7.67
C THR A 491 18.07 -9.65 -7.54
N LEU A 492 18.57 -10.44 -8.47
CA LEU A 492 19.96 -10.89 -8.54
C LEU A 492 20.75 -10.11 -9.58
N THR A 493 20.11 -9.72 -10.67
CA THR A 493 20.74 -9.08 -11.83
C THR A 493 20.47 -7.58 -11.91
N GLY A 494 19.38 -7.11 -11.27
CA GLY A 494 18.86 -5.75 -11.39
C GLY A 494 17.95 -5.55 -12.61
N GLU A 495 17.56 -6.64 -13.29
CA GLU A 495 16.54 -6.59 -14.33
C GLU A 495 15.15 -6.44 -13.70
N LEU A 496 14.22 -5.87 -14.47
CA LEU A 496 12.89 -5.51 -13.96
C LEU A 496 12.02 -6.73 -13.61
N ASP A 497 12.31 -7.89 -14.20
CA ASP A 497 11.50 -9.12 -14.15
C ASP A 497 12.19 -10.33 -13.48
N ASP A 498 13.39 -10.13 -12.88
CA ASP A 498 14.12 -11.22 -12.21
C ASP A 498 13.97 -11.25 -10.68
N TRP A 499 12.90 -10.65 -10.17
CA TRP A 499 12.66 -10.62 -8.74
C TRP A 499 12.07 -11.93 -8.23
N HIS A 500 12.54 -12.38 -7.04
CA HIS A 500 12.19 -13.66 -6.43
C HIS A 500 11.93 -13.50 -4.94
N ALA A 501 10.92 -14.22 -4.45
CA ALA A 501 10.65 -14.33 -3.02
C ALA A 501 11.75 -15.13 -2.30
N ILE A 502 12.20 -14.62 -1.15
CA ILE A 502 13.17 -15.29 -0.26
C ILE A 502 12.57 -15.64 1.11
N LEU A 503 11.54 -14.92 1.54
CA LEU A 503 10.81 -15.18 2.78
C LEU A 503 9.33 -14.86 2.55
N GLY A 504 8.43 -15.66 3.11
CA GLY A 504 7.00 -15.52 2.91
C GLY A 504 6.31 -14.47 3.79
N GLY A 505 5.00 -14.31 3.58
CA GLY A 505 4.15 -13.37 4.31
C GLY A 505 4.30 -11.92 3.83
N ASP A 506 3.87 -10.94 4.63
CA ASP A 506 4.27 -9.54 4.41
C ASP A 506 5.74 -9.41 4.82
N GLY A 507 6.56 -8.96 3.90
CA GLY A 507 7.97 -8.71 4.18
C GLY A 507 8.18 -7.30 4.73
N PHE A 508 9.20 -7.14 5.59
CA PHE A 508 9.54 -5.85 6.19
C PHE A 508 11.04 -5.58 6.12
N TYR A 509 11.67 -5.28 7.26
CA TYR A 509 13.09 -4.99 7.28
C TYR A 509 13.90 -6.12 6.68
N THR A 510 14.80 -5.75 5.79
CA THR A 510 15.82 -6.63 5.24
C THR A 510 17.17 -5.97 5.43
N LEU A 511 18.18 -6.72 5.86
CA LEU A 511 19.55 -6.28 5.93
C LEU A 511 20.45 -7.29 5.22
N VAL A 512 21.45 -6.80 4.49
CA VAL A 512 22.49 -7.61 3.87
C VAL A 512 23.81 -7.29 4.52
N HIS A 513 24.55 -8.31 4.92
CA HIS A 513 25.87 -8.12 5.53
C HIS A 513 26.82 -7.42 4.54
N PRO A 514 27.44 -6.28 4.88
CA PRO A 514 28.17 -5.44 3.93
C PRO A 514 29.42 -6.11 3.33
N GLU A 515 29.97 -7.12 4.00
CA GLU A 515 31.14 -7.84 3.54
C GLU A 515 30.85 -9.26 3.00
N ASN A 516 29.59 -9.72 3.10
CA ASN A 516 29.19 -11.06 2.67
C ASN A 516 27.72 -11.14 2.23
N SER A 517 27.47 -10.99 0.97
CA SER A 517 26.14 -11.04 0.36
C SER A 517 25.36 -12.35 0.59
N ASN A 518 26.00 -13.39 1.14
CA ASN A 518 25.30 -14.62 1.51
C ASN A 518 24.60 -14.53 2.87
N ILE A 519 24.96 -13.55 3.71
CA ILE A 519 24.30 -13.34 5.00
C ILE A 519 23.24 -12.28 4.84
N ILE A 520 21.99 -12.71 4.98
CA ILE A 520 20.80 -11.88 4.81
C ILE A 520 19.91 -12.07 6.02
N TYR A 521 19.40 -10.98 6.55
CA TYR A 521 18.38 -10.96 7.58
C TYR A 521 17.09 -10.42 6.97
N ALA A 522 15.98 -11.05 7.24
CA ALA A 522 14.66 -10.62 6.77
C ALA A 522 13.62 -10.85 7.85
N GLU A 523 12.77 -9.87 8.00
CA GLU A 523 11.64 -9.92 8.92
C GLU A 523 10.33 -10.18 8.16
N TYR A 524 9.49 -10.94 8.76
CA TYR A 524 8.10 -11.13 8.38
C TYR A 524 7.20 -10.71 9.56
N GLN A 525 5.92 -10.50 9.37
CA GLN A 525 4.99 -9.85 10.32
C GLN A 525 5.29 -10.12 11.80
N TRP A 526 5.14 -9.10 12.64
CA TRP A 526 5.22 -9.21 14.11
C TRP A 526 6.58 -9.66 14.66
N GLY A 527 7.66 -9.23 14.03
CA GLY A 527 9.01 -9.48 14.54
C GLY A 527 9.51 -10.90 14.36
N TYR A 528 8.94 -11.67 13.44
CA TYR A 528 9.49 -12.97 13.06
C TYR A 528 10.73 -12.76 12.19
N LEU A 529 11.89 -12.76 12.83
CA LEU A 529 13.18 -12.52 12.20
C LEU A 529 13.84 -13.81 11.74
N TYR A 530 14.32 -13.81 10.50
CA TYR A 530 15.03 -14.91 9.88
C TYR A 530 16.41 -14.48 9.40
N ARG A 531 17.32 -15.45 9.29
CA ARG A 531 18.66 -15.28 8.72
C ARG A 531 18.93 -16.31 7.65
N SER A 532 19.53 -15.90 6.54
CA SER A 532 20.17 -16.77 5.57
C SER A 532 21.70 -16.68 5.72
N THR A 533 22.41 -17.77 5.43
CA THR A 533 23.86 -17.81 5.30
C THR A 533 24.31 -18.35 3.93
N ASP A 534 23.38 -18.57 3.03
CA ASP A 534 23.59 -19.13 1.69
C ASP A 534 22.98 -18.27 0.57
N GLY A 535 22.84 -16.96 0.84
CA GLY A 535 22.38 -16.00 -0.12
C GLY A 535 20.86 -16.04 -0.34
N GLY A 536 20.06 -16.38 0.68
CA GLY A 536 18.60 -16.36 0.64
C GLY A 536 17.95 -17.64 0.11
N ASN A 537 18.72 -18.72 -0.10
CA ASN A 537 18.14 -19.99 -0.51
C ASN A 537 17.46 -20.72 0.66
N VAL A 538 18.00 -20.55 1.86
CA VAL A 538 17.40 -21.05 3.11
C VAL A 538 17.36 -19.91 4.11
N MET A 539 16.21 -19.74 4.75
CA MET A 539 15.98 -18.76 5.80
C MET A 539 15.70 -19.49 7.11
N ASP A 540 16.59 -19.31 8.09
CA ASP A 540 16.49 -19.91 9.42
C ASP A 540 15.89 -18.92 10.41
N TYR A 541 14.85 -19.31 11.15
CA TYR A 541 14.23 -18.46 12.18
C TYR A 541 15.20 -18.24 13.34
N ILE A 542 15.41 -16.98 13.72
CA ILE A 542 16.34 -16.57 14.80
C ILE A 542 15.67 -15.71 15.89
N GLY A 543 14.36 -15.51 15.83
CA GLY A 543 13.56 -14.66 16.73
C GLY A 543 13.07 -15.32 18.02
N TYR A 544 13.60 -16.48 18.42
CA TYR A 544 13.10 -17.27 19.57
C TYR A 544 13.13 -16.53 20.92
N ASN A 545 13.97 -15.52 21.06
CA ASN A 545 14.22 -14.87 22.36
C ASN A 545 13.08 -13.92 22.78
N TRP A 546 12.28 -13.42 21.85
CA TRP A 546 11.18 -12.49 22.10
C TRP A 546 9.79 -13.04 21.75
N GLU A 547 9.67 -14.35 21.60
CA GLU A 547 8.34 -14.97 21.45
C GLU A 547 7.41 -14.61 22.61
N GLY A 548 6.26 -14.01 22.26
CA GLY A 548 5.27 -13.57 23.24
C GLY A 548 5.46 -12.15 23.77
N GLU A 549 6.50 -11.43 23.34
CA GLU A 549 6.61 -9.99 23.59
C GLU A 549 5.73 -9.17 22.64
N ARG A 550 5.40 -7.94 23.02
CA ARG A 550 4.79 -6.97 22.12
C ARG A 550 5.82 -6.60 21.04
N THR A 551 5.44 -6.75 19.80
CA THR A 551 6.24 -6.43 18.61
C THR A 551 5.43 -5.60 17.68
N ASN A 552 6.05 -4.66 16.98
CA ASN A 552 5.38 -3.92 15.92
C ASN A 552 5.01 -4.85 14.75
N TRP A 553 4.04 -4.46 13.96
CA TRP A 553 3.74 -5.12 12.68
C TRP A 553 5.00 -5.17 11.80
N SER A 554 5.76 -4.07 11.75
CA SER A 554 7.09 -3.94 11.18
C SER A 554 8.07 -3.60 12.30
N SER A 555 8.79 -4.57 12.83
CA SER A 555 9.73 -4.39 13.93
C SER A 555 11.11 -3.94 13.43
N PRO A 556 11.76 -2.96 14.06
CA PRO A 556 13.01 -2.44 13.54
C PRO A 556 14.20 -3.37 13.79
N LEU A 557 15.03 -3.49 12.76
CA LEU A 557 16.30 -4.20 12.79
C LEU A 557 17.43 -3.24 12.36
N ALA A 558 18.49 -3.15 13.16
CA ALA A 558 19.68 -2.36 12.84
C ALA A 558 20.95 -3.19 12.96
N MET A 559 21.93 -2.90 12.10
CA MET A 559 23.25 -3.51 12.12
C MET A 559 24.28 -2.49 12.61
N ASP A 560 25.22 -2.92 13.43
CA ASP A 560 26.34 -2.10 13.87
C ASP A 560 27.26 -1.79 12.67
N PRO A 561 27.47 -0.52 12.31
CA PRO A 561 28.29 -0.18 11.15
C PRO A 561 29.78 -0.52 11.32
N ALA A 562 30.27 -0.67 12.56
CA ALA A 562 31.66 -1.03 12.86
C ALA A 562 31.88 -2.54 13.01
N ASP A 563 30.80 -3.29 13.38
CA ASP A 563 30.84 -4.76 13.54
C ASP A 563 29.55 -5.38 13.00
N PRO A 564 29.47 -5.76 11.73
CA PRO A 564 28.28 -6.32 11.12
C PRO A 564 27.77 -7.65 11.71
N SER A 565 28.55 -8.29 12.61
CA SER A 565 28.07 -9.43 13.40
C SER A 565 27.20 -9.01 14.58
N THR A 566 27.22 -7.74 14.93
CA THR A 566 26.40 -7.14 15.98
C THR A 566 25.13 -6.54 15.38
N LEU A 567 23.98 -6.99 15.90
CA LEU A 567 22.65 -6.55 15.45
C LEU A 567 21.82 -6.12 16.66
N TYR A 568 20.88 -5.24 16.40
CA TYR A 568 19.90 -4.75 17.36
C TYR A 568 18.49 -4.96 16.80
N PHE A 569 17.57 -5.43 17.64
CA PHE A 569 16.17 -5.67 17.28
C PHE A 569 15.24 -5.02 18.30
N GLY A 570 14.15 -4.38 17.83
CA GLY A 570 13.19 -3.67 18.65
C GLY A 570 11.88 -4.46 18.84
N THR A 571 11.53 -4.72 20.11
CA THR A 571 10.19 -5.12 20.54
C THR A 571 9.57 -3.93 21.30
N PHE A 572 9.12 -4.05 22.56
CA PHE A 572 8.96 -2.92 23.49
C PHE A 572 10.29 -2.53 24.15
N ARG A 573 11.32 -3.33 23.97
CA ARG A 573 12.69 -3.14 24.43
C ARG A 573 13.71 -3.49 23.33
N VAL A 574 14.95 -3.09 23.55
CA VAL A 574 16.03 -3.36 22.59
C VAL A 574 16.73 -4.67 22.94
N TRP A 575 16.87 -5.54 21.96
CA TRP A 575 17.65 -6.76 21.95
C TRP A 575 18.94 -6.58 21.18
N LYS A 576 20.02 -7.20 21.65
CA LYS A 576 21.36 -7.17 21.02
C LYS A 576 21.89 -8.57 20.81
N THR A 577 22.52 -8.83 19.67
CA THR A 577 23.39 -9.97 19.42
C THR A 577 24.78 -9.48 19.03
N GLY A 578 25.83 -10.22 19.33
CA GLY A 578 27.20 -9.99 18.86
C GLY A 578 27.73 -11.16 18.03
N ASN A 579 26.86 -12.03 17.53
CA ASN A 579 27.23 -13.23 16.79
C ASN A 579 26.27 -13.56 15.65
N GLY A 580 25.78 -12.51 14.98
CA GLY A 580 24.95 -12.66 13.80
C GLY A 580 23.56 -13.27 14.06
N GLY A 581 23.04 -13.17 15.29
CA GLY A 581 21.71 -13.66 15.63
C GLY A 581 21.66 -15.06 16.28
N ASP A 582 22.82 -15.70 16.58
CA ASP A 582 22.82 -17.00 17.25
C ASP A 582 22.34 -16.90 18.70
N ASN A 583 22.60 -15.78 19.37
CA ASN A 583 22.15 -15.51 20.73
C ASN A 583 21.80 -14.02 20.90
N TRP A 584 20.67 -13.75 21.51
CA TRP A 584 20.20 -12.41 21.78
C TRP A 584 20.08 -12.14 23.28
N LEU A 585 20.41 -10.91 23.70
CA LEU A 585 20.26 -10.43 25.07
C LEU A 585 19.53 -9.08 25.08
N PRO A 586 18.56 -8.88 25.99
CA PRO A 586 17.96 -7.58 26.14
C PRO A 586 18.95 -6.59 26.76
N ILE A 587 19.05 -5.39 26.18
CA ILE A 587 19.94 -4.32 26.65
C ILE A 587 19.15 -3.09 27.14
N SER A 588 17.83 -3.17 27.21
CA SER A 588 16.97 -2.14 27.82
C SER A 588 15.86 -2.76 28.63
N GLY A 589 15.19 -1.95 29.45
CA GLY A 589 13.85 -2.20 29.96
C GLY A 589 12.79 -1.90 28.90
N ASP A 590 11.52 -1.74 29.34
CA ASP A 590 10.44 -1.21 28.50
C ASP A 590 10.73 0.28 28.22
N LEU A 591 10.80 0.65 26.94
CA LEU A 591 11.07 2.01 26.46
C LEU A 591 9.81 2.72 25.96
N THR A 592 8.65 2.19 26.29
CA THR A 592 7.33 2.65 25.84
C THR A 592 6.49 3.09 27.03
N ASP A 593 5.25 3.57 26.78
CA ASP A 593 4.28 3.87 27.85
C ASP A 593 3.78 2.63 28.61
N GLY A 594 4.24 1.42 28.25
CA GLY A 594 3.92 0.16 28.88
C GLY A 594 2.78 -0.60 28.22
N ASP A 595 2.38 -1.70 28.85
CA ASP A 595 1.37 -2.61 28.32
C ASP A 595 -0.04 -2.15 28.70
N ASP A 596 -0.83 -1.69 27.74
CA ASP A 596 -2.24 -1.34 27.88
C ASP A 596 -3.19 -2.45 27.36
N GLY A 597 -2.65 -3.60 26.93
CA GLY A 597 -3.37 -4.72 26.34
C GLY A 597 -3.56 -4.61 24.83
N SER A 598 -3.05 -3.56 24.18
CA SER A 598 -3.02 -3.42 22.73
C SER A 598 -1.77 -4.09 22.12
N SER A 599 -1.68 -4.13 20.79
CA SER A 599 -0.46 -4.57 20.07
C SER A 599 0.56 -3.45 19.89
N TYR A 600 0.23 -2.24 20.36
CA TYR A 600 1.06 -1.05 20.25
C TYR A 600 1.94 -0.87 21.49
N HIS A 601 2.56 0.27 21.65
CA HIS A 601 3.61 0.53 22.62
C HIS A 601 4.84 -0.34 22.33
N THR A 602 5.41 -0.10 21.14
CA THR A 602 6.53 -0.87 20.58
C THR A 602 7.57 0.07 19.98
N ILE A 603 8.80 -0.42 19.85
CA ILE A 603 9.85 0.29 19.13
C ILE A 603 9.59 0.18 17.62
N THR A 604 9.68 1.31 16.91
CA THR A 604 9.41 1.44 15.47
C THR A 604 10.66 1.68 14.64
N THR A 605 11.73 2.17 15.28
CA THR A 605 12.97 2.52 14.61
C THR A 605 14.17 2.40 15.53
N LEU A 606 15.29 1.96 14.98
CA LEU A 606 16.59 1.86 15.67
C LEU A 606 17.68 2.46 14.78
N ALA A 607 18.64 3.16 15.39
CA ALA A 607 19.86 3.61 14.72
C ALA A 607 21.07 3.42 15.61
N VAL A 608 22.21 3.05 15.00
CA VAL A 608 23.51 2.94 15.65
C VAL A 608 24.43 4.01 15.08
N SER A 609 25.15 4.74 15.93
CA SER A 609 26.03 5.81 15.47
C SER A 609 27.22 5.26 14.65
N PRO A 610 27.51 5.85 13.48
CA PRO A 610 28.69 5.48 12.69
C PRO A 610 30.02 5.93 13.35
N HIS A 611 29.97 6.86 14.31
CA HIS A 611 31.14 7.38 15.02
C HIS A 611 31.49 6.58 16.27
N ASN A 612 30.44 6.13 17.00
CA ASN A 612 30.59 5.38 18.24
C ASN A 612 29.44 4.39 18.41
N ASN A 613 29.71 3.11 18.25
CA ASN A 613 28.69 2.07 18.30
C ASN A 613 28.09 1.80 19.70
N GLU A 614 28.58 2.48 20.75
CA GLU A 614 27.91 2.53 22.05
C GLU A 614 26.72 3.50 22.06
N PHE A 615 26.60 4.39 21.04
CA PHE A 615 25.49 5.32 20.90
C PHE A 615 24.39 4.68 20.03
N ILE A 616 23.22 4.49 20.62
CA ILE A 616 22.08 3.84 19.97
C ILE A 616 20.82 4.67 20.24
N LEU A 617 20.06 4.95 19.20
CA LEU A 617 18.74 5.58 19.27
C LEU A 617 17.65 4.53 19.08
N ALA A 618 16.55 4.71 19.84
CA ALA A 618 15.31 3.95 19.69
C ALA A 618 14.12 4.91 19.67
N GLY A 619 13.29 4.84 18.65
CA GLY A 619 12.03 5.57 18.56
C GLY A 619 10.83 4.63 18.67
N THR A 620 9.70 5.13 19.21
CA THR A 620 8.52 4.30 19.51
C THR A 620 7.26 4.79 18.81
N ASP A 621 6.23 3.93 18.75
CA ASP A 621 4.91 4.25 18.20
C ASP A 621 4.07 5.16 19.11
N ASP A 622 4.41 5.28 20.37
CA ASP A 622 3.78 6.17 21.36
C ASP A 622 4.55 7.49 21.59
N GLY A 623 5.58 7.75 20.78
CA GLY A 623 6.20 9.08 20.63
C GLY A 623 7.41 9.32 21.49
N HIS A 624 8.05 8.28 22.03
CA HIS A 624 9.32 8.41 22.76
C HIS A 624 10.52 8.24 21.83
N ILE A 625 11.60 8.96 22.15
CA ILE A 625 12.93 8.75 21.59
C ILE A 625 13.88 8.53 22.77
N HIS A 626 14.55 7.40 22.74
CA HIS A 626 15.54 7.05 23.77
C HIS A 626 16.93 6.97 23.17
N LEU A 627 17.91 7.44 23.93
CA LEU A 627 19.34 7.36 23.61
C LEU A 627 20.08 6.59 24.70
N THR A 628 20.97 5.72 24.29
CA THR A 628 22.06 5.21 25.13
C THR A 628 23.39 5.68 24.56
N ILE A 629 24.37 6.00 25.45
CA ILE A 629 25.73 6.35 25.10
C ILE A 629 26.75 5.39 25.73
N ASP A 630 26.27 4.27 26.28
CA ASP A 630 27.06 3.27 27.04
C ASP A 630 26.70 1.82 26.62
N GLY A 631 26.28 1.64 25.35
CA GLY A 631 26.00 0.34 24.76
C GLY A 631 24.77 -0.36 25.34
N GLY A 632 23.82 0.40 25.90
CA GLY A 632 22.58 -0.11 26.49
C GLY A 632 22.65 -0.35 28.00
N SER A 633 23.72 0.05 28.67
CA SER A 633 23.80 -0.05 30.14
C SER A 633 22.82 0.92 30.83
N SER A 634 22.58 2.08 30.19
CA SER A 634 21.55 3.05 30.58
C SER A 634 20.87 3.67 29.37
N TRP A 635 19.62 4.08 29.52
CA TRP A 635 18.81 4.73 28.49
C TRP A 635 18.19 6.00 29.01
N GLN A 636 18.26 7.07 28.23
CA GLN A 636 17.68 8.37 28.54
C GLN A 636 16.56 8.67 27.54
N ASP A 637 15.37 9.06 28.02
CA ASP A 637 14.33 9.63 27.17
C ASP A 637 14.71 11.07 26.82
N ILE A 638 14.84 11.34 25.52
CA ILE A 638 15.23 12.63 24.95
C ILE A 638 14.10 13.28 24.13
N SER A 639 12.86 12.75 24.20
CA SER A 639 11.72 13.21 23.39
C SER A 639 11.04 14.50 23.86
N GLY A 640 11.44 15.07 25.00
CA GLY A 640 10.69 16.10 25.73
C GLY A 640 10.30 17.38 25.00
N GLN A 641 10.83 17.67 23.81
CA GLN A 641 10.51 18.83 22.99
C GLN A 641 9.83 18.46 21.66
N ILE A 642 9.69 17.16 21.38
CA ILE A 642 9.06 16.64 20.17
C ILE A 642 7.57 16.39 20.44
N PRO A 643 6.66 16.67 19.50
CA PRO A 643 5.25 16.32 19.65
C PRO A 643 5.05 14.81 19.83
N VAL A 644 4.14 14.42 20.74
CA VAL A 644 3.77 13.00 20.92
C VAL A 644 3.08 12.50 19.66
N ARG A 645 3.84 11.77 18.84
CA ARG A 645 3.41 11.14 17.60
C ARG A 645 4.25 9.90 17.34
N TRP A 646 3.81 9.04 16.46
CA TRP A 646 4.60 7.91 15.98
C TRP A 646 5.93 8.37 15.38
N ILE A 647 7.05 7.89 15.94
CA ILE A 647 8.40 8.12 15.42
C ILE A 647 8.63 7.15 14.27
N THR A 648 8.77 7.66 13.05
CA THR A 648 8.95 6.83 11.85
C THR A 648 10.40 6.43 11.65
N ARG A 649 11.35 7.37 11.88
CA ARG A 649 12.78 7.08 11.81
C ARG A 649 13.55 7.95 12.80
N VAL A 650 14.63 7.39 13.30
CA VAL A 650 15.72 8.12 13.95
C VAL A 650 17.02 7.88 13.19
N ALA A 651 17.92 8.84 13.15
CA ALA A 651 19.20 8.72 12.45
C ALA A 651 20.29 9.53 13.17
N PHE A 652 21.55 9.06 13.10
CA PHE A 652 22.72 9.86 13.42
C PHE A 652 23.25 10.54 12.17
N ASP A 653 23.85 11.73 12.34
CA ASP A 653 24.56 12.39 11.28
C ASP A 653 25.90 11.67 11.00
N PRO A 654 26.22 11.34 9.74
CA PRO A 654 27.50 10.70 9.40
C PRO A 654 28.71 11.64 9.47
N HIS A 655 28.50 12.97 9.61
CA HIS A 655 29.55 13.99 9.66
C HIS A 655 29.81 14.54 11.06
N ASP A 656 28.82 14.44 11.97
CA ASP A 656 28.91 14.98 13.34
C ASP A 656 28.37 13.99 14.38
N GLU A 657 29.16 13.64 15.39
CA GLU A 657 28.85 12.65 16.42
C GLU A 657 27.68 13.07 17.32
N GLU A 658 27.46 14.38 17.53
CA GLU A 658 26.44 14.92 18.43
C GLU A 658 25.11 15.23 17.71
N THR A 659 25.10 15.21 16.38
CA THR A 659 23.90 15.54 15.59
C THR A 659 23.06 14.30 15.30
N ILE A 660 21.75 14.41 15.61
CA ILE A 660 20.75 13.37 15.42
C ILE A 660 19.46 13.93 14.80
N TYR A 661 18.73 13.06 14.10
CA TYR A 661 17.48 13.41 13.42
C TYR A 661 16.34 12.50 13.87
N ALA A 662 15.12 13.05 13.84
CA ALA A 662 13.90 12.29 14.04
C ALA A 662 12.84 12.71 13.02
N THR A 663 12.12 11.71 12.47
CA THR A 663 10.96 11.94 11.61
C THR A 663 9.70 11.35 12.23
N LEU A 664 8.57 11.99 11.94
CA LEU A 664 7.29 11.65 12.55
C LEU A 664 6.22 11.46 11.49
N SER A 665 5.29 10.55 11.77
CA SER A 665 4.04 10.41 11.06
C SER A 665 2.90 11.12 11.81
N GLY A 666 1.71 11.03 11.25
CA GLY A 666 0.48 11.54 11.85
C GLY A 666 0.12 12.95 11.37
N PHE A 667 -1.19 13.20 11.38
CA PHE A 667 -1.77 14.50 11.09
C PHE A 667 -2.41 15.06 12.34
N ARG A 668 -2.03 16.26 12.77
CA ARG A 668 -2.71 16.93 13.88
C ARG A 668 -3.81 17.86 13.36
N TRP A 669 -4.83 18.04 14.23
CA TRP A 669 -6.15 18.57 13.88
C TRP A 669 -6.22 20.07 13.65
N ASP A 670 -5.40 20.89 14.35
CA ASP A 670 -5.63 22.31 14.48
C ASP A 670 -4.37 23.17 14.29
N GLU A 671 -3.19 22.56 14.14
CA GLU A 671 -1.93 23.26 13.96
C GLU A 671 -1.08 22.55 12.90
N PRO A 672 -0.50 23.26 11.91
CA PRO A 672 0.54 22.71 11.07
C PRO A 672 1.72 22.33 11.97
N LEU A 673 2.09 21.05 11.98
CA LEU A 673 3.17 20.55 12.79
C LEU A 673 4.31 20.04 11.93
N SER A 674 5.50 20.31 12.44
CA SER A 674 6.72 19.78 11.87
C SER A 674 6.78 18.26 11.98
N HIS A 675 7.35 17.64 10.94
CA HIS A 675 7.53 16.19 10.86
C HIS A 675 9.01 15.79 10.83
N VAL A 676 9.94 16.75 10.73
CA VAL A 676 11.38 16.53 10.74
C VAL A 676 12.02 17.41 11.80
N PHE A 677 12.79 16.78 12.68
CA PHE A 677 13.50 17.42 13.79
C PHE A 677 14.97 17.05 13.75
N MET A 678 15.81 18.00 14.18
CA MET A 678 17.25 17.83 14.35
C MET A 678 17.65 18.28 15.76
N SER A 679 18.61 17.58 16.35
CA SER A 679 19.34 18.03 17.53
C SER A 679 20.83 18.00 17.24
N SER A 680 21.57 19.02 17.66
CA SER A 680 23.03 19.10 17.57
C SER A 680 23.72 18.86 18.92
N ASP A 681 23.01 18.31 19.89
CA ASP A 681 23.48 18.08 21.25
C ASP A 681 22.89 16.76 21.85
N LEU A 682 22.81 15.72 21.03
CA LEU A 682 22.32 14.37 21.39
C LEU A 682 20.93 14.37 22.06
N GLY A 683 20.06 15.30 21.65
CA GLY A 683 18.66 15.35 22.07
C GLY A 683 18.40 16.21 23.31
N ASP A 684 19.40 16.94 23.84
CA ASP A 684 19.18 17.92 24.88
C ASP A 684 18.28 19.07 24.40
N ASN A 685 18.44 19.48 23.13
CA ASN A 685 17.58 20.45 22.44
C ASN A 685 17.21 19.98 21.04
N TRP A 686 15.92 20.04 20.70
CA TRP A 686 15.40 19.74 19.38
C TRP A 686 14.91 21.00 18.66
N GLU A 687 15.23 21.12 17.42
CA GLU A 687 14.67 22.12 16.52
C GLU A 687 13.95 21.51 15.33
N SER A 688 12.88 22.16 14.89
CA SER A 688 12.18 21.76 13.68
C SER A 688 12.95 22.22 12.46
N ILE A 689 13.24 21.32 11.56
CA ILE A 689 13.84 21.60 10.25
C ILE A 689 12.85 21.34 9.11
N SER A 690 11.55 21.29 9.38
CA SER A 690 10.52 21.09 8.33
C SER A 690 10.35 22.28 7.38
N SER A 691 10.67 23.50 7.82
CA SER A 691 10.71 24.74 7.02
C SER A 691 9.53 24.87 6.04
N ASN A 692 9.76 24.76 4.73
CA ASN A 692 8.76 24.87 3.66
C ASN A 692 8.13 23.51 3.26
N LEU A 693 8.41 22.42 3.98
CA LEU A 693 7.75 21.13 3.71
C LEU A 693 6.24 21.23 3.92
N PRO A 694 5.44 20.58 3.06
CA PRO A 694 4.02 20.40 3.33
C PRO A 694 3.80 19.53 4.57
N GLU A 695 2.64 19.67 5.21
CA GLU A 695 2.29 18.88 6.40
C GLU A 695 1.90 17.44 6.00
N LEU A 696 2.87 16.64 5.59
CA LEU A 696 2.71 15.24 5.20
C LEU A 696 3.48 14.32 6.15
N PRO A 697 3.01 13.09 6.37
CA PRO A 697 3.81 12.07 7.02
C PRO A 697 5.18 11.90 6.36
N VAL A 698 6.23 11.87 7.17
CA VAL A 698 7.58 11.53 6.72
C VAL A 698 7.86 10.09 7.11
N ASN A 699 8.00 9.22 6.12
CA ASN A 699 8.11 7.78 6.33
C ASN A 699 9.57 7.32 6.53
N CYS A 700 10.52 8.02 5.92
CA CYS A 700 11.94 7.67 5.99
C CYS A 700 12.83 8.89 5.78
N ILE A 701 14.07 8.80 6.26
CA ILE A 701 15.12 9.81 6.12
C ILE A 701 16.45 9.11 5.86
N VAL A 702 17.29 9.69 5.02
CA VAL A 702 18.68 9.33 4.86
C VAL A 702 19.53 10.57 4.70
N ILE A 703 20.67 10.61 5.40
CA ILE A 703 21.67 11.68 5.33
C ILE A 703 22.81 11.23 4.42
N ASP A 704 23.25 12.10 3.53
CA ASP A 704 24.34 11.80 2.59
C ASP A 704 25.68 11.63 3.35
N PRO A 705 26.32 10.46 3.32
CA PRO A 705 27.56 10.27 4.04
C PRO A 705 28.79 10.95 3.39
N GLU A 706 28.68 11.51 2.19
CA GLU A 706 29.78 12.22 1.50
C GLU A 706 29.53 13.73 1.38
N ARG A 707 28.27 14.19 1.45
CA ARG A 707 27.91 15.60 1.28
C ARG A 707 27.21 16.10 2.53
N GLU A 708 27.95 16.81 3.37
CA GLU A 708 27.45 17.45 4.59
C GLU A 708 26.26 18.38 4.28
N GLY A 709 25.18 18.27 5.06
CA GLY A 709 23.97 19.05 4.92
C GLY A 709 22.96 18.51 3.88
N ASN A 710 23.33 17.48 3.11
CA ASN A 710 22.43 16.83 2.18
C ASN A 710 21.55 15.80 2.89
N ILE A 711 20.24 16.02 2.87
CA ILE A 711 19.23 15.17 3.53
C ILE A 711 18.14 14.83 2.52
N TYR A 712 17.78 13.56 2.45
CA TYR A 712 16.66 13.05 1.63
C TYR A 712 15.58 12.48 2.53
N ILE A 713 14.31 12.80 2.27
CA ILE A 713 13.17 12.24 2.98
C ILE A 713 12.15 11.67 2.01
N GLY A 714 11.52 10.56 2.40
CA GLY A 714 10.37 9.99 1.72
C GLY A 714 9.10 10.32 2.49
N THR A 715 8.10 10.80 1.76
CA THR A 715 6.80 11.23 2.30
C THR A 715 5.65 10.46 1.66
N ASP A 716 4.41 10.73 2.06
CA ASP A 716 3.22 10.19 1.39
C ASP A 716 2.99 10.79 -0.04
N SER A 717 3.78 11.79 -0.43
CA SER A 717 3.71 12.41 -1.77
C SER A 717 5.10 12.56 -2.40
N GLY A 718 5.90 11.49 -2.38
CA GLY A 718 7.19 11.46 -3.03
C GLY A 718 8.37 11.85 -2.16
N ILE A 719 9.47 12.27 -2.80
CA ILE A 719 10.78 12.53 -2.20
C ILE A 719 11.03 14.03 -2.14
N PHE A 720 11.56 14.48 -1.00
CA PHE A 720 12.08 15.83 -0.81
C PHE A 720 13.55 15.79 -0.43
N PHE A 721 14.28 16.80 -0.85
CA PHE A 721 15.71 16.96 -0.66
C PHE A 721 16.04 18.32 -0.03
N SER A 722 17.01 18.34 0.86
CA SER A 722 17.64 19.54 1.38
C SER A 722 19.14 19.47 1.19
N SER A 723 19.75 20.53 0.65
CA SER A 723 21.22 20.68 0.56
C SER A 723 21.82 21.56 1.67
N ASN A 724 21.02 21.94 2.66
CA ASN A 724 21.39 22.92 3.68
C ASN A 724 20.85 22.56 5.07
N SER A 725 20.93 21.28 5.44
CA SER A 725 20.56 20.73 6.74
C SER A 725 19.09 21.05 7.12
N GLY A 726 18.17 21.04 6.15
CA GLY A 726 16.74 21.26 6.38
C GLY A 726 16.31 22.72 6.48
N ILE A 727 17.19 23.70 6.19
CA ILE A 727 16.80 25.12 6.13
C ILE A 727 15.77 25.35 5.00
N SER A 728 15.91 24.63 3.89
CA SER A 728 14.92 24.63 2.82
C SER A 728 14.86 23.25 2.16
N TRP A 729 13.72 22.94 1.58
CA TRP A 729 13.44 21.69 0.91
C TRP A 729 12.94 21.93 -0.50
N GLU A 730 13.33 21.05 -1.39
CA GLU A 730 12.86 20.99 -2.77
C GLU A 730 12.35 19.59 -3.12
N SER A 731 11.46 19.50 -4.07
CA SER A 731 10.97 18.22 -4.57
C SER A 731 12.00 17.53 -5.45
N TRP A 732 12.17 16.22 -5.23
CA TRP A 732 13.05 15.37 -6.02
C TRP A 732 12.28 14.17 -6.64
N SER A 733 10.97 14.32 -6.85
CA SER A 733 10.09 13.29 -7.42
C SER A 733 9.85 13.47 -8.92
N HIS A 734 10.74 14.12 -9.66
CA HIS A 734 10.59 14.22 -11.13
C HIS A 734 10.27 12.85 -11.72
N ASN A 735 9.61 12.56 -12.68
CA ASN A 735 9.20 11.28 -13.29
C ASN A 735 8.81 10.11 -12.33
N ILE A 736 8.73 10.30 -11.01
CA ILE A 736 8.10 9.35 -10.09
C ILE A 736 6.66 9.83 -9.83
N PRO A 737 5.65 8.99 -10.06
CA PRO A 737 4.28 9.31 -9.64
C PRO A 737 4.18 9.62 -8.15
N LYS A 738 3.19 10.40 -7.75
CA LYS A 738 3.01 10.90 -6.38
C LYS A 738 2.44 9.81 -5.49
N VAL A 739 3.32 8.91 -5.04
CA VAL A 739 3.01 7.77 -4.17
C VAL A 739 3.77 7.87 -2.86
N PRO A 740 3.33 7.19 -1.81
CA PRO A 740 4.11 7.06 -0.60
C PRO A 740 5.48 6.40 -0.87
N VAL A 741 6.53 7.07 -0.41
CA VAL A 741 7.90 6.53 -0.39
C VAL A 741 8.16 6.00 1.01
N THR A 742 8.33 4.71 1.14
CA THR A 742 8.42 3.99 2.43
C THR A 742 9.84 3.69 2.85
N GLY A 743 10.79 3.68 1.90
CA GLY A 743 12.19 3.41 2.17
C GLY A 743 13.13 4.17 1.25
N LEU A 744 14.22 4.67 1.80
CA LEU A 744 15.34 5.30 1.09
C LEU A 744 16.65 4.68 1.54
N LYS A 745 17.58 4.42 0.61
CA LYS A 745 18.93 3.93 0.87
C LYS A 745 19.93 4.57 -0.08
N ILE A 746 21.10 4.97 0.43
CA ILE A 746 22.23 5.38 -0.41
C ILE A 746 23.24 4.23 -0.47
N HIS A 747 23.50 3.76 -1.69
CA HIS A 747 24.68 2.91 -1.95
C HIS A 747 25.88 3.81 -2.20
N ASN A 748 26.62 4.10 -1.14
CA ASN A 748 27.68 5.10 -1.17
C ASN A 748 28.76 4.86 -2.24
N PRO A 749 29.27 3.61 -2.45
CA PRO A 749 30.32 3.38 -3.45
C PRO A 749 29.92 3.68 -4.90
N THR A 750 28.63 3.63 -5.24
CA THR A 750 28.12 3.96 -6.59
C THR A 750 27.30 5.26 -6.59
N ARG A 751 27.22 5.94 -5.49
CA ARG A 751 26.45 7.18 -5.33
C ARG A 751 25.00 7.08 -5.81
N ARG A 752 24.37 5.92 -5.62
CA ARG A 752 22.97 5.69 -6.01
C ARG A 752 22.04 5.84 -4.81
N LEU A 753 21.05 6.71 -4.94
CA LEU A 753 19.89 6.77 -4.06
C LEU A 753 18.83 5.80 -4.58
N ILE A 754 18.38 4.89 -3.72
CA ILE A 754 17.39 3.88 -4.04
C ILE A 754 16.15 4.17 -3.20
N CYS A 755 14.96 4.14 -3.82
CA CYS A 755 13.71 4.28 -3.13
C CYS A 755 12.76 3.11 -3.38
N GLY A 756 12.08 2.67 -2.32
CA GLY A 756 10.93 1.78 -2.37
C GLY A 756 9.65 2.59 -2.24
N THR A 757 8.69 2.32 -3.12
CA THR A 757 7.39 3.01 -3.13
C THR A 757 6.27 2.04 -2.75
N TYR A 758 5.17 2.60 -2.27
CA TYR A 758 3.99 1.80 -1.95
C TYR A 758 2.99 1.85 -3.11
N GLY A 759 3.28 1.05 -4.19
CA GLY A 759 2.33 0.86 -5.27
C GLY A 759 2.84 1.02 -6.70
N ILE A 760 4.11 1.47 -6.89
CA ILE A 760 4.74 1.57 -8.22
C ILE A 760 6.18 1.02 -8.22
N SER A 761 6.43 0.01 -7.39
CA SER A 761 7.72 -0.68 -7.32
C SER A 761 8.87 0.20 -6.77
N ALA A 762 10.11 0.02 -7.24
CA ALA A 762 11.30 0.70 -6.74
C ALA A 762 12.01 1.48 -7.86
N PHE A 763 12.77 2.50 -7.46
CA PHE A 763 13.53 3.36 -8.37
C PHE A 763 14.92 3.66 -7.82
N SER A 764 15.83 4.08 -8.70
CA SER A 764 17.13 4.61 -8.30
C SER A 764 17.46 5.90 -9.04
N LEU A 765 18.22 6.76 -8.35
CA LEU A 765 18.77 8.00 -8.87
C LEU A 765 20.30 7.99 -8.66
N ASP A 766 21.05 8.40 -9.67
CA ASP A 766 22.49 8.67 -9.54
C ASP A 766 22.69 10.06 -8.89
N LEU A 767 23.28 10.09 -7.70
CA LEU A 767 23.53 11.34 -6.96
C LEU A 767 24.69 12.16 -7.52
N ASP A 768 25.52 11.55 -8.35
CA ASP A 768 26.63 12.21 -9.05
C ASP A 768 26.27 12.52 -10.51
N GLN A 769 24.99 12.34 -10.89
CA GLN A 769 24.53 12.78 -12.20
C GLN A 769 24.85 14.27 -12.37
N GLU A 770 25.71 14.56 -13.35
CA GLU A 770 26.04 15.95 -13.68
C GLU A 770 24.78 16.64 -14.21
N LEU A 771 24.24 17.54 -13.40
CA LEU A 771 23.15 18.39 -13.84
C LEU A 771 23.67 19.35 -14.92
N ALA A 772 23.09 19.28 -16.11
CA ALA A 772 23.42 20.26 -17.15
C ALA A 772 23.18 21.67 -16.58
N GLY A 773 24.26 22.46 -16.45
CA GLY A 773 24.21 23.79 -15.87
C GLY A 773 24.73 23.94 -14.43
N ASP A 774 24.87 22.88 -13.67
CA ASP A 774 25.62 22.87 -12.41
C ASP A 774 27.09 22.57 -12.68
N ILE A 775 27.84 23.62 -12.94
CA ILE A 775 29.23 23.52 -13.45
C ILE A 775 30.23 23.34 -12.32
N ASN A 776 29.87 23.78 -11.11
CA ASN A 776 30.71 23.62 -9.92
C ASN A 776 30.39 22.33 -9.16
N ALA A 777 29.35 21.58 -9.59
CA ALA A 777 28.86 20.34 -9.00
C ALA A 777 28.50 20.49 -7.51
N ASP A 778 27.95 21.68 -7.13
CA ASP A 778 27.48 21.92 -5.77
C ASP A 778 25.98 21.54 -5.57
N GLY A 779 25.32 21.05 -6.63
CA GLY A 779 23.93 20.65 -6.66
C GLY A 779 22.94 21.81 -6.85
N VAL A 780 23.40 23.04 -7.07
CA VAL A 780 22.56 24.23 -7.20
C VAL A 780 22.94 25.07 -8.43
N MET A 781 22.10 25.10 -9.45
CA MET A 781 22.32 26.01 -10.59
C MET A 781 22.10 27.48 -10.16
N ASN A 782 23.15 28.26 -10.12
CA ASN A 782 23.13 29.65 -9.68
C ASN A 782 24.13 30.55 -10.44
N ILE A 783 24.29 31.76 -9.97
CA ILE A 783 25.18 32.74 -10.62
C ILE A 783 26.66 32.31 -10.64
N LEU A 784 27.09 31.39 -9.73
CA LEU A 784 28.47 30.90 -9.71
C LEU A 784 28.73 29.99 -10.92
N ASP A 785 27.75 29.21 -11.34
CA ASP A 785 27.81 28.37 -12.54
C ASP A 785 27.91 29.23 -13.81
N ILE A 786 27.14 30.31 -13.89
CA ILE A 786 27.25 31.28 -15.00
C ILE A 786 28.68 31.82 -15.06
N VAL A 787 29.27 32.17 -13.93
CA VAL A 787 30.66 32.68 -13.87
C VAL A 787 31.65 31.62 -14.34
N LEU A 788 31.48 30.38 -13.96
CA LEU A 788 32.32 29.25 -14.39
C LEU A 788 32.15 28.98 -15.90
N LEU A 789 30.90 28.94 -16.39
CA LEU A 789 30.60 28.79 -17.79
C LEU A 789 31.23 29.88 -18.67
N VAL A 790 31.14 31.14 -18.23
CA VAL A 790 31.79 32.25 -18.90
C VAL A 790 33.31 32.04 -18.97
N ASN A 791 33.94 31.59 -17.88
CA ASN A 791 35.36 31.27 -17.86
C ASN A 791 35.73 30.13 -18.80
N MET A 792 34.93 29.06 -18.87
CA MET A 792 35.10 27.94 -19.78
C MET A 792 35.00 28.38 -21.24
N VAL A 793 33.99 29.18 -21.60
CA VAL A 793 33.86 29.79 -22.93
C VAL A 793 35.09 30.63 -23.30
N LEU A 794 35.72 31.30 -22.33
CA LEU A 794 36.91 32.13 -22.55
C LEU A 794 38.21 31.33 -22.61
N SER A 795 38.28 30.17 -21.98
CA SER A 795 39.47 29.29 -21.92
C SER A 795 39.48 28.16 -22.96
N ASP A 796 38.40 28.00 -23.72
CA ASP A 796 38.20 26.89 -24.68
C ASP A 796 38.28 25.53 -24.01
N GLU A 797 37.86 25.43 -22.72
CA GLU A 797 37.76 24.21 -21.95
C GLU A 797 36.38 23.56 -22.17
N TYR A 798 36.33 22.25 -22.32
CA TYR A 798 35.07 21.49 -22.46
C TYR A 798 34.69 20.78 -21.17
N ASN A 799 33.46 20.94 -20.74
CA ASN A 799 32.81 20.18 -19.70
C ASN A 799 31.38 19.85 -20.17
N ALA A 800 30.95 18.60 -20.06
CA ALA A 800 29.65 18.16 -20.54
C ALA A 800 28.48 18.87 -19.85
N SER A 801 28.59 19.17 -18.54
CA SER A 801 27.57 19.91 -17.76
C SER A 801 27.46 21.38 -18.18
N ALA A 802 28.42 21.90 -18.96
CA ALA A 802 28.47 23.27 -19.49
C ALA A 802 27.88 23.42 -20.89
N ASP A 803 27.64 22.30 -21.60
CA ASP A 803 26.96 22.25 -22.90
C ASP A 803 25.44 22.12 -22.69
N ILE A 804 24.81 23.25 -22.35
CA ILE A 804 23.39 23.30 -21.88
C ILE A 804 22.41 22.97 -23.01
N ASN A 805 22.76 23.30 -24.24
CA ASN A 805 21.93 23.10 -25.43
C ASN A 805 22.23 21.77 -26.14
N ASN A 806 23.21 20.99 -25.65
CA ASN A 806 23.63 19.66 -26.15
C ASN A 806 24.06 19.67 -27.63
N ASP A 807 24.68 20.78 -28.08
CA ASP A 807 25.15 20.91 -29.47
C ASP A 807 26.62 20.49 -29.65
N GLY A 808 27.30 20.07 -28.59
CA GLY A 808 28.68 19.61 -28.55
C GLY A 808 29.73 20.73 -28.52
N VAL A 809 29.31 21.98 -28.30
CA VAL A 809 30.21 23.15 -28.29
C VAL A 809 29.83 24.13 -27.18
N ILE A 810 30.66 24.31 -26.18
CA ILE A 810 30.44 25.31 -25.13
C ILE A 810 30.66 26.71 -25.68
N ASN A 811 29.61 27.52 -25.71
CA ASN A 811 29.65 28.87 -26.27
C ASN A 811 28.64 29.82 -25.60
N ILE A 812 28.44 31.02 -26.17
CA ILE A 812 27.55 32.02 -25.60
C ILE A 812 26.09 31.60 -25.58
N LEU A 813 25.68 30.61 -26.40
CA LEU A 813 24.30 30.12 -26.39
C LEU A 813 24.01 29.30 -25.10
N ASP A 814 25.02 28.59 -24.58
CA ASP A 814 24.92 27.89 -23.32
C ASP A 814 24.80 28.85 -22.13
N ILE A 815 25.56 29.94 -22.17
CA ILE A 815 25.44 31.01 -21.15
C ILE A 815 24.02 31.58 -21.17
N VAL A 816 23.45 31.83 -22.33
CA VAL A 816 22.08 32.35 -22.45
C VAL A 816 21.05 31.30 -21.99
N ALA A 817 21.28 30.05 -22.33
CA ALA A 817 20.43 28.95 -21.88
C ALA A 817 20.45 28.82 -20.33
N LEU A 818 21.62 28.79 -19.72
CA LEU A 818 21.80 28.73 -18.27
C LEU A 818 21.19 29.94 -17.55
N VAL A 819 21.40 31.17 -18.06
CA VAL A 819 20.80 32.37 -17.52
C VAL A 819 19.28 32.28 -17.56
N ASN A 820 18.70 31.78 -18.65
CA ASN A 820 17.24 31.60 -18.75
C ASN A 820 16.72 30.57 -17.74
N ILE A 821 17.41 29.46 -17.55
CA ILE A 821 17.08 28.45 -16.54
C ILE A 821 17.07 29.09 -15.14
N ILE A 822 18.13 29.80 -14.77
CA ILE A 822 18.28 30.45 -13.45
C ILE A 822 17.28 31.63 -13.25
N LEU A 823 16.82 32.29 -14.29
CA LEU A 823 15.85 33.40 -14.18
C LEU A 823 14.39 32.90 -14.15
N ILE A 824 14.12 31.71 -14.61
CA ILE A 824 12.80 31.09 -14.57
C ILE A 824 12.58 30.37 -13.22
N ASN A 825 13.66 29.91 -12.61
CA ASN A 825 13.73 29.40 -11.25
C ASN A 825 13.91 30.55 -10.24
#